data_052de3d4d0f9fa815c80a8e89cf50102
#
_entry.id   052de3d4d0f9fa815c80a8e89cf50102
#
_cell.length_a   1.000
_cell.length_b   1.000
_cell.length_c   1.000
_cell.angle_alpha   90.00
_cell.angle_beta   90.00
_cell.angle_gamma   90.00
#
_symmetry.space_group_name_H-M   'P 1'
#
loop_
_entity.id
_entity.type
_entity.pdbx_description
1 polymer ?
#
loop_
_entity_poly.entity_id
_entity_poly.type
_entity_poly.pdbx_seq_one_letter_code
_entity_poly.pdbx_strand_id
1 'polypeptide(L)'
;MKKALLTIVTCCSLQGAVAQIQTNAGVQYLQCMQKDMSTDFYDLSNTYFLADSLVSFDAAKGEGLVQWKRYRLSPRQAFNLNGYWPVRMQMLDFPDAAYENDPNLMLKIEFVTPRTARIRMLTTPVAPKCSDQDDVMFCDEFKRQGAGKMWQTADNGSAIVYKSDYGTIEIKKYPWRIVVKDAKGKVLTQTRHLVDNDSTQVKLLPFSFIKRGSDNSRSVNPVLLLSPGERIYGCGESFTSLNKVGQKVHLSVTDPQGPETDGQYKPVPFFFSNRGYGVFMHTSAPVTCDFGASYIGADRLFMADEQLDLFVFFGSPKDILYEYTAITGRSPMLPLWSFGTWMSRITYFSQQEGLEIARQLRANRIPSDVIHFDTGWFGVDWQCDYQFAKDRFENPEKMLRQLAKDGFHTCLWQLPYFTPKNRFFPEIIDRGLHVVNATGGMPVEDAILDFSNPETVSWYQQKILGLLRQGVSTIKCDFGEAAPYNGIYHSGKGGLYEHNLYPLRYNKALFEVIDSFAKSQTSNLKSQAEGGIIWARSAWAGSQRYALHWGGDAATTNTGLLGDLRGGLSFGLSGFSFWSHDMGGFVTASPEDIYRRWLPFGFLSSHTRAHGAPPTEPWLISESFTDAFRQCAEMKYKLMPYVYAQAKDCTERGLPMVRALLVEFPDDPGAWMVEDEYMFGSQMLVAPLLESGNSRMVYLPRGSWIDYQTGKVYEGGYQTLEAGPIPAIILVRDGSLIPHAPLAQRTDQIDWNNLELKPYRAKATTCTGLLFKPGDTKLQVISE
;
A
#
# COMPACT_ATOMS: atom_id res chain seq x y z
N MET A 1 8.87 -35.43 -31.17
CA MET A 1 10.08 -35.32 -30.34
C MET A 1 10.61 -33.89 -30.25
N LYS A 2 10.75 -33.08 -31.33
CA LYS A 2 11.24 -31.68 -31.25
C LYS A 2 10.34 -30.73 -30.46
N LYS A 3 8.99 -30.86 -30.49
CA LYS A 3 8.07 -30.03 -29.72
C LYS A 3 8.08 -30.34 -28.22
N ALA A 4 8.27 -31.60 -27.82
CA ALA A 4 8.38 -32.00 -26.43
C ALA A 4 9.70 -31.52 -25.79
N LEU A 5 10.79 -31.45 -26.58
CA LEU A 5 12.08 -30.94 -26.09
C LEU A 5 12.04 -29.41 -25.86
N LEU A 6 11.26 -28.65 -26.69
CA LEU A 6 11.12 -27.21 -26.54
C LEU A 6 10.29 -26.87 -25.29
N THR A 7 9.24 -27.65 -25.00
CA THR A 7 8.40 -27.44 -23.80
C THR A 7 9.18 -27.77 -22.50
N ILE A 8 10.06 -28.77 -22.53
CA ILE A 8 10.91 -29.12 -21.37
C ILE A 8 11.98 -28.05 -21.14
N VAL A 9 12.55 -27.46 -22.18
CA VAL A 9 13.54 -26.38 -22.07
C VAL A 9 12.89 -25.10 -21.57
N THR A 10 11.65 -24.80 -21.98
CA THR A 10 10.90 -23.62 -21.49
C THR A 10 10.45 -23.77 -20.03
N CYS A 11 10.05 -24.99 -19.62
CA CYS A 11 9.76 -25.26 -18.20
C CYS A 11 11.02 -25.23 -17.32
N CYS A 12 12.16 -25.69 -17.81
CA CYS A 12 13.42 -25.63 -17.06
C CYS A 12 13.97 -24.21 -16.93
N SER A 13 13.72 -23.32 -17.91
CA SER A 13 14.15 -21.92 -17.82
C SER A 13 13.27 -21.08 -16.88
N LEU A 14 11.98 -21.39 -16.78
CA LEU A 14 11.08 -20.79 -15.80
C LEU A 14 11.38 -21.26 -14.36
N GLN A 15 11.71 -22.52 -14.18
CA GLN A 15 12.16 -23.03 -12.87
C GLN A 15 13.53 -22.47 -12.45
N GLY A 16 14.40 -22.10 -13.38
CA GLY A 16 15.68 -21.44 -13.11
C GLY A 16 15.52 -20.00 -12.60
N ALA A 17 14.48 -19.28 -13.04
CA ALA A 17 14.23 -17.90 -12.61
C ALA A 17 13.71 -17.80 -11.17
N VAL A 18 12.99 -18.82 -10.70
CA VAL A 18 12.50 -18.90 -9.30
C VAL A 18 13.59 -19.43 -8.37
N ALA A 19 14.63 -20.09 -8.88
CA ALA A 19 15.60 -20.84 -8.10
C ALA A 19 16.61 -20.00 -7.31
N GLN A 20 16.76 -18.70 -7.62
CA GLN A 20 17.76 -17.88 -6.93
C GLN A 20 17.36 -17.44 -5.51
N ILE A 21 16.06 -17.34 -5.27
CA ILE A 21 15.49 -17.05 -3.93
C ILE A 21 15.26 -18.37 -3.16
N GLN A 22 15.41 -19.52 -3.82
CA GLN A 22 14.99 -20.84 -3.31
C GLN A 22 16.15 -21.76 -2.87
N THR A 23 17.40 -21.32 -2.84
CA THR A 23 18.52 -22.19 -2.44
C THR A 23 18.45 -22.66 -0.98
N ASN A 24 17.68 -21.95 -0.13
CA ASN A 24 17.26 -22.37 1.20
C ASN A 24 15.74 -22.30 1.35
N ALA A 25 15.02 -22.88 0.42
CA ALA A 25 13.58 -22.74 0.25
C ALA A 25 12.76 -22.87 1.56
N GLY A 26 13.16 -23.78 2.46
CA GLY A 26 12.47 -23.96 3.73
C GLY A 26 12.62 -22.77 4.68
N VAL A 27 13.84 -22.23 4.83
CA VAL A 27 14.10 -21.12 5.77
C VAL A 27 13.62 -19.79 5.20
N GLN A 28 13.86 -19.52 3.93
CA GLN A 28 13.35 -18.31 3.27
C GLN A 28 11.83 -18.31 3.20
N TYR A 29 11.21 -19.44 2.90
CA TYR A 29 9.76 -19.62 2.93
C TYR A 29 9.17 -19.26 4.30
N LEU A 30 9.79 -19.72 5.40
CA LEU A 30 9.37 -19.36 6.76
C LEU A 30 9.49 -17.86 7.06
N GLN A 31 10.43 -17.14 6.42
CA GLN A 31 10.55 -15.69 6.55
C GLN A 31 9.47 -14.92 5.80
N CYS A 32 8.96 -15.50 4.71
CA CYS A 32 7.93 -14.88 3.87
C CYS A 32 6.50 -15.33 4.23
N MET A 33 6.35 -16.21 5.22
CA MET A 33 5.03 -16.71 5.63
C MET A 33 4.20 -15.65 6.34
N GLN A 34 2.94 -15.65 6.01
CA GLN A 34 1.91 -14.91 6.71
C GLN A 34 1.87 -15.28 8.20
N LYS A 35 1.75 -14.30 9.10
CA LYS A 35 1.70 -14.49 10.55
C LYS A 35 0.29 -14.28 11.08
N ASP A 36 -0.33 -15.34 11.62
CA ASP A 36 -1.61 -15.23 12.35
C ASP A 36 -1.37 -15.00 13.85
N MET A 37 -1.40 -13.74 14.27
CA MET A 37 -1.19 -13.34 15.66
C MET A 37 -2.35 -13.67 16.58
N SER A 38 -3.52 -14.08 16.03
CA SER A 38 -4.65 -14.47 16.85
C SER A 38 -4.41 -15.78 17.61
N THR A 39 -3.52 -16.63 17.12
CA THR A 39 -3.19 -17.92 17.74
C THR A 39 -2.63 -17.79 19.15
N ASP A 40 -1.84 -16.73 19.41
CA ASP A 40 -1.30 -16.45 20.73
C ASP A 40 -2.38 -16.24 21.81
N PHE A 41 -3.55 -15.77 21.41
CA PHE A 41 -4.67 -15.47 22.31
C PHE A 41 -5.56 -16.67 22.62
N TYR A 42 -5.14 -17.87 22.22
CA TYR A 42 -5.77 -19.15 22.53
C TYR A 42 -4.82 -20.13 23.23
N ASP A 43 -3.57 -19.73 23.48
CA ASP A 43 -2.55 -20.57 24.12
C ASP A 43 -2.75 -20.62 25.64
N LEU A 44 -2.91 -21.83 26.18
CA LEU A 44 -3.14 -22.08 27.60
C LEU A 44 -1.92 -21.77 28.49
N SER A 45 -0.72 -21.71 27.91
CA SER A 45 0.52 -21.37 28.63
C SER A 45 0.66 -19.88 28.91
N ASN A 46 -0.13 -19.03 28.24
CA ASN A 46 -0.04 -17.59 28.33
C ASN A 46 -0.78 -17.03 29.54
N THR A 47 -0.25 -15.91 30.07
CA THR A 47 -0.96 -15.12 31.08
C THR A 47 -1.71 -13.98 30.37
N TYR A 48 -2.97 -13.81 30.70
CA TYR A 48 -3.88 -12.83 30.12
C TYR A 48 -4.13 -11.69 31.08
N PHE A 49 -4.12 -10.46 30.56
CA PHE A 49 -4.41 -9.24 31.32
C PHE A 49 -5.60 -8.52 30.70
N LEU A 50 -6.68 -8.34 31.46
CA LEU A 50 -7.90 -7.68 31.02
C LEU A 50 -8.03 -6.31 31.69
N ALA A 51 -8.33 -5.28 30.91
CA ALA A 51 -8.52 -3.91 31.44
C ALA A 51 -9.77 -3.86 32.32
N ASP A 52 -9.66 -3.32 33.54
CA ASP A 52 -10.72 -3.29 34.55
C ASP A 52 -11.21 -1.87 34.86
N SER A 53 -10.35 -1.02 35.39
CA SER A 53 -10.72 0.29 35.89
C SER A 53 -9.63 1.35 35.66
N LEU A 54 -10.07 2.61 35.53
CA LEU A 54 -9.18 3.76 35.53
C LEU A 54 -8.85 4.15 36.99
N VAL A 55 -7.60 3.92 37.39
CA VAL A 55 -7.14 4.14 38.77
C VAL A 55 -6.90 5.64 39.04
N SER A 56 -6.25 6.30 38.10
CA SER A 56 -5.96 7.72 38.17
C SER A 56 -5.88 8.31 36.75
N PHE A 57 -6.18 9.60 36.62
CA PHE A 57 -6.06 10.27 35.34
C PHE A 57 -5.95 11.78 35.50
N ASP A 58 -4.89 12.38 34.99
CA ASP A 58 -4.74 13.82 34.84
C ASP A 58 -5.30 14.23 33.48
N ALA A 59 -6.51 14.75 33.48
CA ALA A 59 -7.22 15.10 32.25
C ALA A 59 -6.55 16.26 31.47
N ALA A 60 -5.77 17.11 32.13
CA ALA A 60 -5.04 18.19 31.46
C ALA A 60 -3.80 17.70 30.71
N LYS A 61 -3.14 16.67 31.25
CA LYS A 61 -1.99 16.02 30.63
C LYS A 61 -2.39 14.89 29.66
N GLY A 62 -3.63 14.37 29.80
CA GLY A 62 -4.09 13.20 29.07
C GLY A 62 -3.42 11.89 29.54
N GLU A 63 -2.93 11.82 30.77
CA GLU A 63 -2.14 10.69 31.28
C GLU A 63 -2.76 10.11 32.55
N GLY A 64 -2.72 8.78 32.66
CA GLY A 64 -3.23 8.10 33.84
C GLY A 64 -2.84 6.61 33.87
N LEU A 65 -3.44 5.90 34.81
CA LEU A 65 -3.17 4.50 35.07
C LEU A 65 -4.46 3.69 34.95
N VAL A 66 -4.41 2.62 34.17
CA VAL A 66 -5.45 1.60 34.06
C VAL A 66 -5.00 0.37 34.83
N GLN A 67 -5.88 -0.16 35.69
CA GLN A 67 -5.66 -1.43 36.35
C GLN A 67 -5.97 -2.57 35.40
N TRP A 68 -5.08 -3.57 35.35
CA TRP A 68 -5.22 -4.79 34.58
C TRP A 68 -5.32 -5.97 35.51
N LYS A 69 -6.38 -6.77 35.38
CA LYS A 69 -6.59 -7.99 36.14
C LYS A 69 -6.04 -9.19 35.41
N ARG A 70 -5.34 -10.04 36.11
CA ARG A 70 -4.64 -11.20 35.59
C ARG A 70 -5.56 -12.43 35.50
N TYR A 71 -5.51 -13.13 34.38
CA TYR A 71 -6.29 -14.31 34.07
C TYR A 71 -5.41 -15.39 33.42
N ARG A 72 -5.90 -16.62 33.45
CA ARG A 72 -5.41 -17.72 32.60
C ARG A 72 -6.58 -18.29 31.79
N LEU A 73 -6.33 -18.90 30.65
CA LEU A 73 -7.34 -19.69 29.96
C LEU A 73 -7.51 -21.04 30.64
N SER A 74 -8.74 -21.47 30.81
CA SER A 74 -9.09 -22.78 31.31
C SER A 74 -10.01 -23.49 30.34
N PRO A 75 -9.74 -24.76 29.98
CA PRO A 75 -10.65 -25.53 29.12
C PRO A 75 -11.96 -25.80 29.84
N ARG A 76 -13.06 -25.75 29.12
CA ARG A 76 -14.36 -26.13 29.64
C ARG A 76 -14.45 -27.65 29.77
N GLN A 77 -14.71 -28.14 30.97
CA GLN A 77 -14.70 -29.57 31.26
C GLN A 77 -15.99 -30.31 30.95
N ALA A 78 -17.09 -29.62 30.60
CA ALA A 78 -18.38 -30.25 30.36
C ALA A 78 -18.98 -29.88 29.01
N PHE A 79 -19.40 -30.87 28.23
CA PHE A 79 -20.23 -30.80 27.00
C PHE A 79 -19.68 -29.98 25.83
N ASN A 80 -18.61 -29.25 25.99
CA ASN A 80 -17.99 -28.49 24.90
C ASN A 80 -16.47 -28.45 25.11
N LEU A 81 -15.76 -29.37 24.49
CA LEU A 81 -14.30 -29.52 24.59
C LEU A 81 -13.53 -28.44 23.84
N ASN A 82 -14.20 -27.64 22.99
CA ASN A 82 -13.53 -26.60 22.15
C ASN A 82 -13.63 -25.19 22.72
N GLY A 83 -14.12 -25.02 23.93
CA GLY A 83 -14.28 -23.71 24.56
C GLY A 83 -13.23 -23.47 25.63
N TYR A 84 -12.56 -22.30 25.57
CA TYR A 84 -11.70 -21.76 26.59
C TYR A 84 -12.28 -20.47 27.11
N TRP A 85 -12.09 -20.17 28.41
CA TRP A 85 -12.43 -18.88 28.97
C TRP A 85 -11.42 -18.40 30.00
N PRO A 86 -11.28 -17.11 30.18
CA PRO A 86 -10.40 -16.54 31.20
C PRO A 86 -10.95 -16.88 32.60
N VAL A 87 -10.06 -17.37 33.43
CA VAL A 87 -10.32 -17.62 34.85
C VAL A 87 -9.38 -16.75 35.67
N ARG A 88 -9.95 -16.06 36.69
CA ARG A 88 -9.18 -15.22 37.59
C ARG A 88 -8.10 -16.04 38.29
N MET A 89 -6.84 -15.59 38.21
CA MET A 89 -5.75 -16.20 39.01
C MET A 89 -5.88 -15.81 40.47
N GLN A 90 -5.80 -16.80 41.37
CA GLN A 90 -5.80 -16.58 42.82
C GLN A 90 -4.36 -16.40 43.33
N MET A 91 -4.20 -15.52 44.34
CA MET A 91 -2.90 -15.23 44.97
C MET A 91 -2.23 -16.46 45.58
N LEU A 92 -3.00 -17.50 45.90
CA LEU A 92 -2.49 -18.75 46.51
C LEU A 92 -1.82 -19.72 45.54
N ASP A 93 -1.89 -19.43 44.22
CA ASP A 93 -1.29 -20.32 43.23
C ASP A 93 0.24 -20.33 43.26
N PHE A 94 0.90 -19.26 43.86
CA PHE A 94 2.36 -19.17 44.00
C PHE A 94 2.83 -18.17 45.06
N PRO A 95 4.10 -18.24 45.52
CA PRO A 95 4.69 -17.27 46.42
C PRO A 95 4.74 -15.87 45.81
N ASP A 96 4.34 -14.85 46.54
CA ASP A 96 4.22 -13.46 46.11
C ASP A 96 5.45 -12.83 45.43
N ALA A 97 6.63 -13.33 45.77
CA ALA A 97 7.90 -12.74 45.34
C ALA A 97 8.23 -12.94 43.86
N ALA A 98 7.56 -13.83 43.14
CA ALA A 98 7.94 -14.24 41.78
C ALA A 98 6.98 -13.77 40.68
N TYR A 99 5.81 -13.21 41.01
CA TYR A 99 4.75 -12.92 40.02
C TYR A 99 4.24 -11.50 40.14
N GLU A 100 4.02 -10.90 38.95
CA GLU A 100 3.38 -9.61 38.82
C GLU A 100 1.98 -9.67 39.41
N ASN A 101 1.68 -8.82 40.38
CA ASN A 101 0.31 -8.56 40.82
C ASN A 101 -0.49 -7.91 39.70
N ASP A 102 -1.77 -7.64 39.92
CA ASP A 102 -2.58 -6.87 38.97
C ASP A 102 -1.92 -5.50 38.71
N PRO A 103 -1.32 -5.28 37.51
CA PRO A 103 -0.53 -4.07 37.31
C PRO A 103 -1.41 -2.86 37.00
N ASN A 104 -0.95 -1.68 37.44
CA ASN A 104 -1.46 -0.39 37.01
C ASN A 104 -0.51 0.15 35.95
N LEU A 105 -0.97 0.22 34.69
CA LEU A 105 -0.14 0.57 33.55
C LEU A 105 -0.63 1.86 32.87
N MET A 106 0.29 2.56 32.25
CA MET A 106 0.06 3.87 31.65
C MET A 106 -0.97 3.82 30.52
N LEU A 107 -1.92 4.75 30.58
CA LEU A 107 -2.74 5.19 29.46
C LEU A 107 -2.41 6.65 29.17
N LYS A 108 -2.17 6.98 27.88
CA LYS A 108 -1.95 8.35 27.42
C LYS A 108 -2.85 8.66 26.23
N ILE A 109 -3.53 9.80 26.28
CA ILE A 109 -4.35 10.33 25.20
C ILE A 109 -3.74 11.66 24.75
N GLU A 110 -3.44 11.77 23.47
CA GLU A 110 -2.88 12.97 22.85
C GLU A 110 -3.76 13.42 21.69
N PHE A 111 -3.76 14.70 21.37
CA PHE A 111 -4.57 15.27 20.30
C PHE A 111 -3.65 15.91 19.27
N VAL A 112 -3.67 15.38 18.06
CA VAL A 112 -2.81 15.81 16.94
C VAL A 112 -3.47 16.97 16.18
N THR A 113 -4.74 16.79 15.82
CA THR A 113 -5.59 17.78 15.15
C THR A 113 -6.99 17.74 15.75
N PRO A 114 -7.93 18.64 15.38
CA PRO A 114 -9.32 18.52 15.79
C PRO A 114 -10.01 17.23 15.32
N ARG A 115 -9.44 16.53 14.32
CA ARG A 115 -9.95 15.27 13.76
C ARG A 115 -9.15 14.03 14.19
N THR A 116 -8.05 14.21 14.91
CA THR A 116 -7.12 13.10 15.20
C THR A 116 -6.73 13.05 16.66
N ALA A 117 -7.04 11.93 17.31
CA ALA A 117 -6.58 11.57 18.65
C ALA A 117 -5.59 10.40 18.58
N ARG A 118 -4.58 10.39 19.47
CA ARG A 118 -3.63 9.29 19.65
C ARG A 118 -3.82 8.67 21.01
N ILE A 119 -3.90 7.34 21.08
CA ILE A 119 -4.13 6.54 22.27
C ILE A 119 -2.96 5.61 22.47
N ARG A 120 -2.20 5.78 23.55
CA ARG A 120 -1.08 4.92 23.89
C ARG A 120 -1.31 4.19 25.21
N MET A 121 -0.99 2.90 25.25
CA MET A 121 -1.02 2.07 26.45
C MET A 121 0.22 1.21 26.52
N LEU A 122 0.79 1.11 27.72
CA LEU A 122 1.91 0.22 27.97
C LEU A 122 1.43 -1.11 28.55
N THR A 123 2.14 -2.18 28.23
CA THR A 123 1.96 -3.51 28.84
C THR A 123 2.99 -3.78 29.94
N THR A 124 3.95 -2.85 30.11
CA THR A 124 5.01 -2.89 31.13
C THR A 124 5.07 -1.55 31.87
N PRO A 125 5.60 -1.50 33.09
CA PRO A 125 5.78 -0.24 33.82
C PRO A 125 6.79 0.72 33.17
N VAL A 126 7.65 0.21 32.30
CA VAL A 126 8.72 0.97 31.65
C VAL A 126 8.41 1.12 30.17
N ALA A 127 8.39 2.34 29.67
CA ALA A 127 8.20 2.61 28.25
C ALA A 127 9.37 2.08 27.42
N PRO A 128 9.10 1.53 26.20
CA PRO A 128 10.16 1.22 25.26
C PRO A 128 11.00 2.46 24.93
N LYS A 129 12.30 2.25 24.66
CA LYS A 129 13.24 3.34 24.34
C LYS A 129 13.11 3.90 22.91
N CYS A 130 11.95 3.84 22.28
CA CYS A 130 11.77 4.36 20.93
C CYS A 130 11.16 5.77 20.98
N SER A 131 11.84 6.71 20.33
CA SER A 131 11.38 8.10 20.18
C SER A 131 10.60 8.25 18.88
N ASP A 132 9.52 9.06 18.87
CA ASP A 132 8.81 9.43 17.62
C ASP A 132 9.75 10.12 16.61
N GLN A 133 10.84 10.75 17.07
CA GLN A 133 11.83 11.41 16.21
C GLN A 133 12.59 10.43 15.32
N ASP A 134 12.83 9.21 15.82
CA ASP A 134 13.57 8.17 15.12
C ASP A 134 12.65 7.23 14.34
N ASP A 135 11.33 7.45 14.39
CA ASP A 135 10.36 6.60 13.71
C ASP A 135 10.29 6.89 12.22
N VAL A 136 10.57 5.86 11.42
CA VAL A 136 10.59 5.99 9.95
C VAL A 136 9.21 5.99 9.31
N MET A 137 8.14 5.57 10.01
CA MET A 137 6.77 5.61 9.51
C MET A 137 6.21 7.05 9.51
N PHE A 138 6.67 7.89 10.43
CA PHE A 138 6.25 9.29 10.48
C PHE A 138 6.99 10.16 9.48
N CYS A 139 6.29 11.13 8.90
CA CYS A 139 6.92 12.17 8.09
C CYS A 139 7.55 13.26 8.98
N ASP A 140 8.49 14.01 8.40
CA ASP A 140 9.23 15.05 9.14
C ASP A 140 8.33 16.22 9.57
N GLU A 141 7.28 16.51 8.81
CA GLU A 141 6.29 17.51 9.14
C GLU A 141 5.57 17.15 10.45
N PHE A 142 5.11 15.91 10.57
CA PHE A 142 4.45 15.42 11.78
C PHE A 142 5.40 15.43 12.99
N LYS A 143 6.64 14.95 12.83
CA LYS A 143 7.65 14.94 13.89
C LYS A 143 7.96 16.31 14.47
N ARG A 144 7.77 17.38 13.69
CA ARG A 144 7.97 18.77 14.10
C ARG A 144 6.76 19.42 14.75
N GLN A 145 5.57 18.84 14.59
CA GLN A 145 4.33 19.36 15.18
C GLN A 145 4.25 18.94 16.66
N GLY A 146 4.06 19.90 17.53
CA GLY A 146 3.72 19.64 18.91
C GLY A 146 2.23 19.30 19.07
N ALA A 147 1.86 18.66 20.22
CA ALA A 147 0.47 18.34 20.54
C ALA A 147 -0.42 19.60 20.54
N GLY A 148 -1.52 19.56 19.80
CA GLY A 148 -2.46 20.68 19.69
C GLY A 148 -3.41 20.76 20.90
N LYS A 149 -3.76 21.98 21.34
CA LYS A 149 -4.73 22.24 22.44
C LYS A 149 -6.17 22.45 21.94
N MET A 150 -6.61 21.72 20.92
CA MET A 150 -7.87 22.00 20.23
C MET A 150 -9.08 21.18 20.72
N TRP A 151 -8.92 20.42 21.80
CA TRP A 151 -9.97 19.60 22.38
C TRP A 151 -10.41 20.14 23.75
N GLN A 152 -11.73 20.27 23.96
CA GLN A 152 -12.31 20.63 25.24
C GLN A 152 -12.35 19.40 26.15
N THR A 153 -12.03 19.58 27.43
CA THR A 153 -11.93 18.49 28.40
C THR A 153 -12.95 18.70 29.53
N ALA A 154 -13.61 17.61 29.91
CA ALA A 154 -14.51 17.60 31.07
C ALA A 154 -14.40 16.27 31.84
N ASP A 155 -14.50 16.34 33.18
CA ASP A 155 -14.68 15.16 34.04
C ASP A 155 -16.11 15.21 34.60
N ASN A 156 -16.92 14.20 34.27
CA ASN A 156 -18.32 14.11 34.73
C ASN A 156 -18.48 13.13 35.94
N GLY A 157 -17.36 12.75 36.57
CA GLY A 157 -17.33 11.80 37.69
C GLY A 157 -17.21 10.34 37.23
N SER A 158 -18.00 9.92 36.24
CA SER A 158 -17.96 8.54 35.71
C SER A 158 -17.05 8.34 34.49
N ALA A 159 -16.70 9.46 33.84
CA ALA A 159 -15.85 9.45 32.63
C ALA A 159 -15.08 10.77 32.48
N ILE A 160 -13.93 10.68 31.81
CA ILE A 160 -13.19 11.80 31.24
C ILE A 160 -13.65 11.96 29.79
N VAL A 161 -14.03 13.15 29.38
CA VAL A 161 -14.56 13.44 28.05
C VAL A 161 -13.68 14.48 27.37
N TYR A 162 -13.21 14.15 26.19
CA TYR A 162 -12.50 15.05 25.27
C TYR A 162 -13.37 15.27 24.04
N LYS A 163 -13.66 16.53 23.70
CA LYS A 163 -14.54 16.90 22.60
C LYS A 163 -13.91 17.91 21.66
N SER A 164 -14.02 17.68 20.38
CA SER A 164 -13.73 18.62 19.27
C SER A 164 -15.01 18.91 18.47
N ASP A 165 -14.89 19.73 17.43
CA ASP A 165 -15.98 19.99 16.48
C ASP A 165 -16.32 18.74 15.62
N TYR A 166 -15.47 17.73 15.59
CA TYR A 166 -15.61 16.55 14.72
C TYR A 166 -15.92 15.25 15.45
N GLY A 167 -15.62 15.18 16.74
CA GLY A 167 -15.87 13.97 17.50
C GLY A 167 -15.55 14.08 18.97
N THR A 168 -15.78 12.96 19.67
CA THR A 168 -15.57 12.86 21.11
C THR A 168 -14.85 11.55 21.44
N ILE A 169 -13.83 11.62 22.29
CA ILE A 169 -13.22 10.48 22.97
C ILE A 169 -13.68 10.53 24.43
N GLU A 170 -14.36 9.48 24.88
CA GLU A 170 -14.83 9.36 26.26
C GLU A 170 -14.16 8.15 26.92
N ILE A 171 -13.45 8.38 28.05
CA ILE A 171 -12.78 7.35 28.83
C ILE A 171 -13.66 7.05 30.04
N LYS A 172 -14.39 5.93 30.01
CA LYS A 172 -15.18 5.45 31.16
C LYS A 172 -14.24 4.94 32.25
N LYS A 173 -14.51 5.28 33.48
CA LYS A 173 -13.65 4.94 34.61
C LYS A 173 -13.86 3.49 35.07
N TYR A 174 -15.14 3.06 35.18
CA TYR A 174 -15.49 1.68 35.54
C TYR A 174 -16.85 1.28 34.95
N PRO A 175 -17.00 0.08 34.37
CA PRO A 175 -15.89 -0.72 33.85
C PRO A 175 -15.13 0.11 32.79
N TRP A 176 -13.79 -0.03 32.77
CA TRP A 176 -12.96 0.76 31.89
C TRP A 176 -13.27 0.48 30.42
N ARG A 177 -13.43 1.54 29.64
CA ARG A 177 -13.52 1.48 28.16
C ARG A 177 -13.32 2.87 27.55
N ILE A 178 -12.92 2.87 26.29
CA ILE A 178 -12.86 4.06 25.45
C ILE A 178 -14.06 4.05 24.51
N VAL A 179 -14.82 5.13 24.45
CA VAL A 179 -15.97 5.31 23.57
C VAL A 179 -15.65 6.42 22.57
N VAL A 180 -15.80 6.13 21.30
CA VAL A 180 -15.59 7.04 20.17
C VAL A 180 -16.97 7.49 19.66
N LYS A 181 -17.22 8.79 19.61
CA LYS A 181 -18.50 9.36 19.18
C LYS A 181 -18.29 10.42 18.10
N ASP A 182 -19.26 10.59 17.21
CA ASP A 182 -19.28 11.70 16.26
C ASP A 182 -19.55 13.05 16.95
N ALA A 183 -19.53 14.14 16.18
CA ALA A 183 -19.83 15.50 16.68
C ALA A 183 -21.23 15.64 17.27
N LYS A 184 -22.18 14.79 16.86
CA LYS A 184 -23.57 14.77 17.34
C LYS A 184 -23.78 13.91 18.59
N GLY A 185 -22.71 13.23 19.06
CA GLY A 185 -22.73 12.31 20.21
C GLY A 185 -23.20 10.90 19.93
N LYS A 186 -23.38 10.53 18.65
CA LYS A 186 -23.66 9.14 18.25
C LYS A 186 -22.39 8.30 18.43
N VAL A 187 -22.50 7.15 19.10
CA VAL A 187 -21.40 6.21 19.26
C VAL A 187 -21.04 5.61 17.89
N LEU A 188 -19.79 5.79 17.48
CA LEU A 188 -19.22 5.22 16.28
C LEU A 188 -18.68 3.81 16.56
N THR A 189 -17.84 3.67 17.57
CA THR A 189 -17.35 2.41 18.11
C THR A 189 -16.95 2.59 19.59
N GLN A 190 -16.63 1.52 20.28
CA GLN A 190 -16.05 1.53 21.63
C GLN A 190 -15.26 0.27 21.90
N THR A 191 -14.31 0.32 22.82
CA THR A 191 -13.61 -0.89 23.26
C THR A 191 -14.57 -1.80 24.04
N ARG A 192 -14.42 -3.12 23.80
CA ARG A 192 -15.16 -4.12 24.56
C ARG A 192 -14.55 -4.27 25.96
N HIS A 193 -15.40 -4.33 26.98
CA HIS A 193 -15.02 -4.55 28.38
C HIS A 193 -15.59 -5.87 28.90
N LEU A 194 -15.04 -6.39 29.98
CA LEU A 194 -15.60 -7.53 30.71
C LEU A 194 -16.82 -7.06 31.51
N VAL A 195 -17.91 -7.84 31.43
CA VAL A 195 -19.11 -7.59 32.25
C VAL A 195 -19.04 -8.48 33.47
N ASP A 196 -19.37 -7.96 34.67
CA ASP A 196 -19.21 -8.65 35.96
C ASP A 196 -19.88 -10.03 36.01
N ASN A 197 -20.93 -10.27 35.25
CA ASN A 197 -21.64 -11.55 35.18
C ASN A 197 -21.05 -12.53 34.15
N ASP A 198 -20.02 -12.13 33.37
CA ASP A 198 -19.40 -12.96 32.32
C ASP A 198 -18.35 -13.92 32.86
N SER A 199 -18.13 -13.97 34.19
CA SER A 199 -17.14 -14.86 34.83
C SER A 199 -17.30 -16.35 34.47
N THR A 200 -18.45 -16.73 33.92
CA THR A 200 -18.75 -18.13 33.58
C THR A 200 -18.80 -18.41 32.07
N GLN A 201 -18.84 -17.42 31.20
CA GLN A 201 -19.07 -17.68 29.75
C GLN A 201 -18.43 -16.63 28.80
N VAL A 202 -17.27 -16.08 29.09
CA VAL A 202 -16.60 -15.16 28.15
C VAL A 202 -16.16 -15.94 26.92
N LYS A 203 -16.97 -15.91 25.88
CA LYS A 203 -16.65 -16.53 24.58
C LYS A 203 -15.70 -15.68 23.75
N LEU A 204 -15.55 -14.40 24.07
CA LEU A 204 -14.73 -13.44 23.38
C LEU A 204 -13.98 -12.59 24.40
N LEU A 205 -12.65 -12.61 24.30
CA LEU A 205 -11.80 -11.75 25.14
C LEU A 205 -12.21 -10.27 24.92
N PRO A 206 -12.29 -9.48 26.01
CA PRO A 206 -12.40 -8.02 25.90
C PRO A 206 -11.05 -7.42 25.50
N PHE A 207 -10.93 -6.09 25.60
CA PHE A 207 -9.64 -5.39 25.47
C PHE A 207 -8.62 -6.01 26.42
N SER A 208 -7.50 -6.53 25.85
CA SER A 208 -6.56 -7.36 26.59
C SER A 208 -5.14 -7.29 26.03
N PHE A 209 -4.17 -7.70 26.83
CA PHE A 209 -2.87 -8.13 26.34
C PHE A 209 -2.48 -9.46 26.99
N ILE A 210 -1.50 -10.13 26.40
CA ILE A 210 -0.94 -11.37 26.92
C ILE A 210 0.54 -11.21 27.24
N LYS A 211 1.03 -12.02 28.17
CA LYS A 211 2.44 -12.36 28.34
C LYS A 211 2.61 -13.81 27.95
N ARG A 212 3.43 -14.08 26.92
CA ARG A 212 3.65 -15.42 26.42
C ARG A 212 4.43 -16.26 27.43
N GLY A 213 4.01 -17.51 27.61
CA GLY A 213 4.72 -18.46 28.47
C GLY A 213 6.05 -18.93 27.86
N SER A 214 6.20 -18.87 26.53
CA SER A 214 7.36 -19.37 25.81
C SER A 214 8.61 -18.48 25.92
N ASP A 215 8.44 -17.14 25.84
CA ASP A 215 9.54 -16.19 25.70
C ASP A 215 9.39 -14.91 26.54
N ASN A 216 8.31 -14.81 27.32
CA ASN A 216 7.91 -13.64 28.12
C ASN A 216 7.63 -12.37 27.32
N SER A 217 7.62 -12.41 26.00
CA SER A 217 7.18 -11.29 25.15
C SER A 217 5.67 -11.04 25.31
N ARG A 218 5.20 -9.90 24.84
CA ARG A 218 3.81 -9.49 24.98
C ARG A 218 3.16 -9.26 23.60
N SER A 219 1.84 -9.42 23.57
CA SER A 219 1.01 -9.06 22.42
C SER A 219 -0.26 -8.38 22.91
N VAL A 220 -0.74 -7.39 22.17
CA VAL A 220 -1.90 -6.57 22.53
C VAL A 220 -3.09 -6.92 21.62
N ASN A 221 -4.29 -6.92 22.18
CA ASN A 221 -5.54 -7.16 21.48
C ASN A 221 -6.57 -6.09 21.85
N PRO A 222 -6.55 -4.90 21.25
CA PRO A 222 -7.67 -3.99 21.29
C PRO A 222 -8.86 -4.62 20.56
N VAL A 223 -10.01 -4.64 21.25
CA VAL A 223 -11.27 -5.18 20.71
C VAL A 223 -12.27 -4.05 20.64
N LEU A 224 -12.70 -3.72 19.42
CA LEU A 224 -13.71 -2.71 19.14
C LEU A 224 -15.06 -3.37 18.85
N LEU A 225 -16.15 -2.70 19.20
CA LEU A 225 -17.49 -3.19 18.85
C LEU A 225 -17.77 -2.86 17.38
N LEU A 226 -18.11 -3.90 16.62
CA LEU A 226 -18.58 -3.81 15.24
C LEU A 226 -20.11 -3.68 15.25
N SER A 227 -20.62 -2.60 14.66
CA SER A 227 -22.07 -2.33 14.62
C SER A 227 -22.75 -3.06 13.45
N PRO A 228 -24.04 -3.42 13.56
CA PRO A 228 -24.79 -3.97 12.44
C PRO A 228 -24.76 -3.03 11.22
N GLY A 229 -24.45 -3.59 10.04
CA GLY A 229 -24.35 -2.85 8.78
C GLY A 229 -23.08 -1.99 8.62
N GLU A 230 -22.16 -2.06 9.57
CA GLU A 230 -20.84 -1.44 9.47
C GLU A 230 -20.02 -2.11 8.39
N ARG A 231 -19.16 -1.34 7.73
CA ARG A 231 -18.22 -1.78 6.68
C ARG A 231 -16.85 -1.21 6.96
N ILE A 232 -15.83 -2.00 6.78
CA ILE A 232 -14.43 -1.65 7.06
C ILE A 232 -13.63 -1.74 5.76
N TYR A 233 -12.76 -0.74 5.51
CA TYR A 233 -11.94 -0.61 4.32
C TYR A 233 -10.51 -0.22 4.67
N GLY A 234 -9.54 -0.52 3.77
CA GLY A 234 -8.12 -0.25 3.99
C GLY A 234 -7.31 -1.54 4.09
N CYS A 235 -6.36 -1.60 5.02
CA CYS A 235 -5.45 -2.73 5.27
C CYS A 235 -4.38 -2.95 4.18
N GLY A 236 -4.07 -1.96 3.35
CA GLY A 236 -3.06 -2.09 2.31
C GLY A 236 -3.60 -2.64 0.99
N GLU A 237 -2.70 -3.19 0.16
CA GLU A 237 -3.06 -3.81 -1.10
C GLU A 237 -3.60 -5.22 -0.85
N SER A 238 -4.89 -5.30 -0.62
CA SER A 238 -5.59 -6.57 -0.37
C SER A 238 -6.42 -6.94 -1.61
N PHE A 239 -6.16 -8.11 -2.15
CA PHE A 239 -6.78 -8.62 -3.37
C PHE A 239 -8.17 -9.25 -3.15
N THR A 240 -8.55 -9.45 -1.88
CA THR A 240 -9.88 -9.92 -1.48
C THR A 240 -10.93 -8.80 -1.59
N SER A 241 -12.17 -9.04 -1.18
CA SER A 241 -13.22 -8.02 -1.15
C SER A 241 -12.76 -6.75 -0.44
N LEU A 242 -13.14 -5.58 -0.98
CA LEU A 242 -12.79 -4.27 -0.39
C LEU A 242 -13.36 -4.11 1.02
N ASN A 243 -14.60 -4.54 1.25
CA ASN A 243 -15.16 -4.60 2.58
C ASN A 243 -14.54 -5.74 3.39
N LYS A 244 -13.84 -5.41 4.47
CA LYS A 244 -13.13 -6.37 5.32
C LYS A 244 -14.00 -7.05 6.37
N VAL A 245 -15.24 -6.62 6.58
CA VAL A 245 -16.16 -7.28 7.52
C VAL A 245 -16.42 -8.72 7.08
N GLY A 246 -16.27 -9.65 8.00
CA GLY A 246 -16.30 -11.10 7.75
C GLY A 246 -14.97 -11.71 7.35
N GLN A 247 -13.89 -10.91 7.27
CA GLN A 247 -12.55 -11.37 6.91
C GLN A 247 -11.59 -11.32 8.11
N LYS A 248 -10.61 -12.22 8.10
CA LYS A 248 -9.39 -12.14 8.90
C LYS A 248 -8.28 -11.69 7.98
N VAL A 249 -7.69 -10.54 8.25
CA VAL A 249 -6.64 -9.91 7.43
C VAL A 249 -5.33 -9.95 8.19
N HIS A 250 -4.30 -10.52 7.57
CA HIS A 250 -2.97 -10.64 8.14
C HIS A 250 -2.07 -9.54 7.58
N LEU A 251 -1.68 -8.60 8.45
CA LEU A 251 -0.78 -7.50 8.10
C LEU A 251 0.65 -7.91 8.41
N SER A 252 1.24 -8.59 7.45
CA SER A 252 2.63 -9.04 7.42
C SER A 252 3.07 -9.02 5.98
N VAL A 253 4.17 -8.36 5.68
CA VAL A 253 4.71 -8.29 4.32
C VAL A 253 5.06 -9.70 3.85
N THR A 254 4.52 -10.12 2.71
CA THR A 254 4.74 -11.44 2.13
C THR A 254 4.93 -11.34 0.63
N ASP A 255 5.44 -12.39 0.00
CA ASP A 255 5.44 -12.56 -1.46
C ASP A 255 4.31 -13.53 -1.84
N PRO A 256 3.11 -13.03 -2.16
CA PRO A 256 1.96 -13.87 -2.48
C PRO A 256 2.01 -14.45 -3.90
N GLN A 257 2.96 -14.05 -4.73
CA GLN A 257 3.09 -14.46 -6.13
C GLN A 257 1.82 -14.18 -6.97
N GLY A 258 1.22 -13.00 -6.75
CA GLY A 258 0.07 -12.51 -7.51
C GLY A 258 -1.17 -12.23 -6.65
N PRO A 259 -2.27 -11.78 -7.29
CA PRO A 259 -3.46 -11.29 -6.61
C PRO A 259 -4.50 -12.37 -6.26
N GLU A 260 -4.26 -13.64 -6.58
CA GLU A 260 -5.22 -14.74 -6.33
C GLU A 260 -5.03 -15.37 -4.92
N THR A 261 -4.84 -14.52 -3.90
CA THR A 261 -4.52 -14.92 -2.52
C THR A 261 -4.97 -13.85 -1.52
N ASP A 262 -4.94 -14.17 -0.22
CA ASP A 262 -5.12 -13.24 0.89
C ASP A 262 -3.78 -12.66 1.41
N GLY A 263 -2.64 -13.12 0.89
CA GLY A 263 -1.32 -12.55 1.15
C GLY A 263 -1.15 -11.15 0.55
N GLN A 264 -0.19 -10.37 1.05
CA GLN A 264 -0.02 -8.97 0.64
C GLN A 264 1.46 -8.61 0.51
N TYR A 265 1.85 -8.05 -0.65
CA TYR A 265 3.14 -7.37 -0.82
C TYR A 265 3.24 -6.09 0.01
N LYS A 266 2.09 -5.40 0.18
CA LYS A 266 1.98 -4.04 0.72
C LYS A 266 0.86 -3.93 1.76
N PRO A 267 0.93 -4.69 2.87
CA PRO A 267 -0.01 -4.50 3.97
C PRO A 267 0.22 -3.15 4.63
N VAL A 268 -0.86 -2.53 5.12
CA VAL A 268 -0.81 -1.26 5.85
C VAL A 268 -1.69 -1.37 7.10
N PRO A 269 -1.17 -1.10 8.30
CA PRO A 269 -1.92 -1.23 9.55
C PRO A 269 -2.87 -0.04 9.77
N PHE A 270 -3.71 0.22 8.77
CA PHE A 270 -4.69 1.30 8.73
C PHE A 270 -6.01 0.83 8.12
N PHE A 271 -7.12 1.19 8.75
CA PHE A 271 -8.45 0.96 8.21
C PHE A 271 -9.40 2.10 8.60
N PHE A 272 -10.53 2.17 7.90
CA PHE A 272 -11.62 3.08 8.27
C PHE A 272 -13.00 2.47 8.05
N SER A 273 -13.98 3.02 8.77
CA SER A 273 -15.36 2.56 8.78
C SER A 273 -16.29 3.54 8.03
N ASN A 274 -17.33 2.99 7.38
CA ASN A 274 -18.44 3.78 6.83
C ASN A 274 -19.22 4.57 7.89
N ARG A 275 -18.90 4.39 9.17
CA ARG A 275 -19.49 5.15 10.28
C ARG A 275 -18.79 6.49 10.54
N GLY A 276 -17.71 6.81 9.82
CA GLY A 276 -17.00 8.08 9.90
C GLY A 276 -15.87 8.11 10.93
N TYR A 277 -15.22 6.98 11.17
CA TYR A 277 -13.96 6.92 11.91
C TYR A 277 -12.93 6.06 11.17
N GLY A 278 -11.65 6.31 11.46
CA GLY A 278 -10.52 5.49 10.99
C GLY A 278 -9.58 5.18 12.14
N VAL A 279 -8.78 4.14 11.97
CA VAL A 279 -7.76 3.70 12.93
C VAL A 279 -6.45 3.43 12.20
N PHE A 280 -5.36 4.01 12.68
CA PHE A 280 -4.00 3.64 12.31
C PHE A 280 -3.34 2.98 13.51
N MET A 281 -2.96 1.72 13.36
CA MET A 281 -2.18 0.95 14.34
C MET A 281 -0.69 1.27 14.10
N HIS A 282 -0.12 2.15 14.92
CA HIS A 282 1.26 2.57 14.77
C HIS A 282 2.20 1.50 15.30
N THR A 283 2.42 0.48 14.51
CA THR A 283 3.34 -0.64 14.77
C THR A 283 3.95 -1.15 13.48
N SER A 284 5.12 -1.72 13.57
CA SER A 284 5.74 -2.51 12.49
C SER A 284 5.80 -4.01 12.80
N ALA A 285 5.33 -4.41 13.97
CA ALA A 285 5.13 -5.83 14.28
C ALA A 285 3.97 -6.41 13.43
N PRO A 286 3.93 -7.72 13.19
CA PRO A 286 2.80 -8.36 12.53
C PRO A 286 1.48 -8.11 13.27
N VAL A 287 0.40 -7.87 12.52
CA VAL A 287 -0.95 -7.67 13.05
C VAL A 287 -1.91 -8.62 12.35
N THR A 288 -2.82 -9.24 13.10
CA THR A 288 -3.97 -9.94 12.55
C THR A 288 -5.24 -9.18 12.92
N CYS A 289 -5.95 -8.68 11.91
CA CYS A 289 -7.24 -8.01 12.07
C CYS A 289 -8.37 -8.99 11.80
N ASP A 290 -9.16 -9.32 12.80
CA ASP A 290 -10.37 -10.14 12.66
C ASP A 290 -11.60 -9.22 12.70
N PHE A 291 -12.06 -8.80 11.53
CA PHE A 291 -13.18 -7.89 11.36
C PHE A 291 -14.52 -8.66 11.37
N GLY A 292 -14.84 -9.27 12.49
CA GLY A 292 -16.08 -10.01 12.63
C GLY A 292 -16.09 -11.39 11.97
N ALA A 293 -14.96 -11.91 11.50
CA ALA A 293 -14.86 -13.24 10.91
C ALA A 293 -15.14 -14.35 11.92
N SER A 294 -14.55 -14.27 13.10
CA SER A 294 -14.79 -15.23 14.17
C SER A 294 -16.00 -14.86 15.04
N TYR A 295 -16.34 -13.58 15.16
CA TYR A 295 -17.50 -13.09 15.90
C TYR A 295 -18.00 -11.77 15.32
N ILE A 296 -19.16 -11.78 14.71
CA ILE A 296 -19.72 -10.68 13.90
C ILE A 296 -19.90 -9.34 14.65
N GLY A 297 -19.86 -9.34 15.95
CA GLY A 297 -20.07 -8.14 16.79
C GLY A 297 -18.80 -7.46 17.26
N ALA A 298 -17.62 -7.85 16.76
CA ALA A 298 -16.36 -7.27 17.22
C ALA A 298 -15.25 -7.30 16.16
N ASP A 299 -14.49 -6.21 16.12
CA ASP A 299 -13.19 -6.12 15.46
C ASP A 299 -12.10 -6.40 16.49
N ARG A 300 -11.29 -7.43 16.24
CA ARG A 300 -10.18 -7.83 17.10
C ARG A 300 -8.86 -7.58 16.38
N LEU A 301 -7.99 -6.78 17.01
CA LEU A 301 -6.73 -6.35 16.41
C LEU A 301 -5.56 -6.99 17.18
N PHE A 302 -5.16 -8.20 16.78
CA PHE A 302 -4.08 -8.94 17.43
C PHE A 302 -2.73 -8.41 16.95
N MET A 303 -2.03 -7.67 17.81
CA MET A 303 -0.76 -7.01 17.50
C MET A 303 0.39 -7.68 18.26
N ALA A 304 1.43 -8.12 17.55
CA ALA A 304 2.65 -8.68 18.15
C ALA A 304 3.55 -7.59 18.74
N ASP A 305 2.98 -6.65 19.49
CA ASP A 305 3.69 -5.48 20.03
C ASP A 305 3.55 -5.42 21.55
N GLU A 306 4.58 -4.93 22.23
CA GLU A 306 4.62 -4.76 23.68
C GLU A 306 3.90 -3.49 24.16
N GLN A 307 3.39 -2.68 23.24
CA GLN A 307 2.61 -1.47 23.52
C GLN A 307 1.46 -1.33 22.54
N LEU A 308 0.44 -0.60 22.93
CA LEU A 308 -0.58 -0.10 22.04
C LEU A 308 -0.27 1.35 21.67
N ASP A 309 -0.31 1.65 20.37
CA ASP A 309 -0.24 3.01 19.84
C ASP A 309 -1.22 3.13 18.68
N LEU A 310 -2.36 3.77 18.92
CA LEU A 310 -3.43 3.92 17.93
C LEU A 310 -3.70 5.40 17.66
N PHE A 311 -3.84 5.75 16.38
CA PHE A 311 -4.43 7.00 15.97
C PHE A 311 -5.88 6.76 15.58
N VAL A 312 -6.79 7.60 16.07
CA VAL A 312 -8.22 7.56 15.74
C VAL A 312 -8.57 8.83 14.99
N PHE A 313 -9.16 8.68 13.80
CA PHE A 313 -9.52 9.75 12.89
C PHE A 313 -11.05 9.93 12.83
N PHE A 314 -11.52 11.16 12.58
CA PHE A 314 -12.94 11.49 12.44
C PHE A 314 -13.22 12.16 11.09
N GLY A 315 -14.24 11.69 10.37
CA GLY A 315 -14.70 12.34 9.15
C GLY A 315 -15.13 11.40 8.04
N SER A 316 -15.26 11.96 6.84
CA SER A 316 -15.47 11.21 5.59
C SER A 316 -14.20 10.46 5.18
N PRO A 317 -14.27 9.53 4.21
CA PRO A 317 -13.07 8.86 3.69
C PRO A 317 -11.97 9.84 3.25
N LYS A 318 -12.33 10.96 2.61
CA LYS A 318 -11.35 11.99 2.21
C LYS A 318 -10.70 12.69 3.41
N ASP A 319 -11.48 13.00 4.46
CA ASP A 319 -10.95 13.59 5.69
C ASP A 319 -9.99 12.64 6.39
N ILE A 320 -10.36 11.37 6.51
CA ILE A 320 -9.56 10.33 7.18
C ILE A 320 -8.24 10.07 6.43
N LEU A 321 -8.28 9.96 5.10
CA LEU A 321 -7.08 9.81 4.28
C LEU A 321 -6.17 11.05 4.38
N TYR A 322 -6.76 12.26 4.42
CA TYR A 322 -6.00 13.50 4.60
C TYR A 322 -5.24 13.52 5.93
N GLU A 323 -5.92 13.17 7.03
CA GLU A 323 -5.35 13.14 8.38
C GLU A 323 -4.27 12.04 8.51
N TYR A 324 -4.56 10.83 8.01
CA TYR A 324 -3.61 9.72 8.03
C TYR A 324 -2.32 10.05 7.25
N THR A 325 -2.46 10.62 6.05
CA THR A 325 -1.30 10.98 5.22
C THR A 325 -0.56 12.22 5.72
N ALA A 326 -1.20 13.07 6.53
CA ALA A 326 -0.50 14.15 7.23
C ALA A 326 0.47 13.63 8.30
N ILE A 327 0.22 12.44 8.85
CA ILE A 327 1.09 11.78 9.83
C ILE A 327 2.19 10.97 9.14
N THR A 328 1.81 10.15 8.17
CA THR A 328 2.70 9.18 7.52
C THR A 328 3.39 9.71 6.26
N GLY A 329 3.00 10.90 5.82
CA GLY A 329 3.50 11.57 4.63
C GLY A 329 2.65 11.30 3.37
N ARG A 330 2.76 12.17 2.39
CA ARG A 330 2.07 12.11 1.10
C ARG A 330 3.03 11.77 -0.02
N SER A 331 2.51 11.21 -1.10
CA SER A 331 3.28 11.04 -2.32
C SER A 331 3.71 12.41 -2.85
N PRO A 332 4.96 12.58 -3.29
CA PRO A 332 5.38 13.79 -4.00
C PRO A 332 4.71 13.86 -5.38
N MET A 333 4.71 15.05 -5.98
CA MET A 333 4.38 15.15 -7.40
C MET A 333 5.49 14.52 -8.22
N LEU A 334 5.12 13.61 -9.12
CA LEU A 334 6.05 12.84 -9.93
C LEU A 334 6.34 13.55 -11.26
N PRO A 335 7.48 13.26 -11.91
CA PRO A 335 7.84 13.87 -13.18
C PRO A 335 6.83 13.51 -14.27
N LEU A 336 6.53 14.47 -15.14
CA LEU A 336 5.49 14.32 -16.17
C LEU A 336 5.68 13.08 -17.05
N TRP A 337 6.93 12.79 -17.45
CA TRP A 337 7.24 11.64 -18.30
C TRP A 337 6.85 10.30 -17.66
N SER A 338 6.81 10.23 -16.34
CA SER A 338 6.46 8.98 -15.65
C SER A 338 5.01 8.55 -15.85
N PHE A 339 4.10 9.50 -16.12
CA PHE A 339 2.69 9.23 -16.43
C PHE A 339 2.48 8.73 -17.86
N GLY A 340 3.50 8.76 -18.71
CA GLY A 340 3.49 8.19 -20.05
C GLY A 340 3.50 6.65 -20.04
N THR A 341 3.61 6.05 -21.23
CA THR A 341 3.62 4.60 -21.41
C THR A 341 5.03 4.04 -21.16
N TRP A 342 5.12 3.02 -20.31
CA TRP A 342 6.31 2.23 -20.05
C TRP A 342 6.23 0.93 -20.81
N MET A 343 7.22 0.66 -21.67
CA MET A 343 7.32 -0.59 -22.43
C MET A 343 8.39 -1.47 -21.81
N SER A 344 7.98 -2.68 -21.50
CA SER A 344 8.81 -3.73 -20.91
C SER A 344 8.26 -5.12 -21.25
N ARG A 345 9.04 -6.13 -20.98
CA ARG A 345 8.67 -7.53 -20.80
C ARG A 345 9.58 -8.14 -19.75
N ILE A 346 9.49 -9.44 -19.45
CA ILE A 346 10.35 -10.06 -18.42
C ILE A 346 11.78 -9.57 -18.53
N THR A 347 12.37 -9.51 -19.75
CA THR A 347 13.59 -8.71 -19.97
C THR A 347 13.89 -8.47 -21.45
N TYR A 348 14.64 -7.40 -21.73
CA TYR A 348 15.36 -7.17 -22.97
C TYR A 348 16.84 -7.52 -22.72
N PHE A 349 17.34 -8.51 -23.43
CA PHE A 349 18.66 -9.07 -23.15
C PHE A 349 19.82 -8.33 -23.79
N SER A 350 19.59 -7.35 -24.66
CA SER A 350 20.66 -6.66 -25.37
C SER A 350 20.37 -5.20 -25.66
N GLN A 351 21.43 -4.45 -25.87
CA GLN A 351 21.39 -3.08 -26.37
C GLN A 351 20.62 -2.96 -27.68
N GLN A 352 20.84 -3.90 -28.62
CA GLN A 352 20.18 -3.88 -29.93
C GLN A 352 18.68 -4.11 -29.79
N GLU A 353 18.27 -5.03 -28.93
CA GLU A 353 16.87 -5.32 -28.67
C GLU A 353 16.13 -4.09 -28.08
N GLY A 354 16.68 -3.45 -27.05
CA GLY A 354 16.08 -2.25 -26.45
C GLY A 354 15.94 -1.09 -27.45
N LEU A 355 16.94 -0.86 -28.28
CA LEU A 355 16.89 0.16 -29.35
C LEU A 355 15.86 -0.19 -30.43
N GLU A 356 15.73 -1.46 -30.80
CA GLU A 356 14.72 -1.89 -31.78
C GLU A 356 13.30 -1.72 -31.24
N ILE A 357 13.05 -2.06 -29.97
CA ILE A 357 11.74 -1.81 -29.34
C ILE A 357 11.39 -0.33 -29.36
N ALA A 358 12.32 0.55 -28.99
CA ALA A 358 12.12 2.00 -29.05
C ALA A 358 11.78 2.47 -30.48
N ARG A 359 12.48 1.95 -31.50
CA ARG A 359 12.22 2.24 -32.90
C ARG A 359 10.83 1.75 -33.34
N GLN A 360 10.41 0.56 -32.94
CA GLN A 360 9.11 -0.02 -33.27
C GLN A 360 7.96 0.76 -32.65
N LEU A 361 8.08 1.23 -31.41
CA LEU A 361 7.10 2.11 -30.77
C LEU A 361 6.84 3.37 -31.61
N ARG A 362 7.91 4.02 -32.08
CA ARG A 362 7.78 5.22 -32.95
C ARG A 362 7.23 4.86 -34.33
N ALA A 363 7.69 3.77 -34.96
CA ALA A 363 7.21 3.32 -36.27
C ALA A 363 5.72 2.98 -36.25
N ASN A 364 5.22 2.36 -35.20
CA ASN A 364 3.81 2.06 -34.99
C ASN A 364 3.01 3.24 -34.42
N ARG A 365 3.64 4.41 -34.24
CA ARG A 365 3.00 5.63 -33.68
C ARG A 365 2.33 5.37 -32.33
N ILE A 366 2.95 4.59 -31.47
CA ILE A 366 2.48 4.32 -30.12
C ILE A 366 3.12 5.34 -29.17
N PRO A 367 2.34 6.26 -28.59
CA PRO A 367 2.86 7.22 -27.62
C PRO A 367 3.51 6.51 -26.43
N SER A 368 4.76 6.89 -26.10
CA SER A 368 5.51 6.21 -25.04
C SER A 368 6.73 7.03 -24.58
N ASP A 369 7.12 6.86 -23.31
CA ASP A 369 8.17 7.65 -22.68
C ASP A 369 9.27 6.82 -22.03
N VAL A 370 9.06 5.51 -21.75
CA VAL A 370 10.02 4.71 -20.99
C VAL A 370 10.28 3.36 -21.64
N ILE A 371 11.55 2.97 -21.70
CA ILE A 371 12.00 1.60 -21.95
C ILE A 371 12.54 1.02 -20.64
N HIS A 372 12.02 -0.13 -20.23
CA HIS A 372 12.42 -0.80 -19.01
C HIS A 372 13.17 -2.11 -19.33
N PHE A 373 14.41 -2.23 -18.85
CA PHE A 373 15.20 -3.44 -18.87
C PHE A 373 15.07 -4.14 -17.51
N ASP A 374 14.52 -5.35 -17.53
CA ASP A 374 14.33 -6.14 -16.31
C ASP A 374 15.55 -7.04 -16.02
N THR A 375 15.43 -8.20 -15.42
CA THR A 375 16.46 -9.04 -14.80
C THR A 375 17.72 -9.31 -15.65
N GLY A 376 17.62 -9.34 -16.97
CA GLY A 376 18.68 -9.77 -17.88
C GLY A 376 19.67 -8.70 -18.32
N TRP A 377 19.68 -7.51 -17.76
CA TRP A 377 20.67 -6.47 -18.12
C TRP A 377 22.02 -6.69 -17.45
N PHE A 378 22.11 -7.48 -16.37
CA PHE A 378 23.35 -7.84 -15.67
C PHE A 378 24.21 -8.83 -16.45
N GLY A 379 25.47 -8.96 -16.04
CA GLY A 379 26.40 -9.96 -16.58
C GLY A 379 25.88 -11.38 -16.47
N VAL A 380 25.27 -11.72 -15.35
CA VAL A 380 24.52 -12.95 -15.12
C VAL A 380 23.11 -12.57 -14.73
N ASP A 381 22.10 -13.15 -15.38
CA ASP A 381 20.70 -12.90 -15.12
C ASP A 381 20.38 -13.06 -13.62
N TRP A 382 19.61 -12.13 -13.05
CA TRP A 382 19.26 -12.03 -11.62
C TRP A 382 20.42 -11.68 -10.65
N GLN A 383 21.69 -11.66 -11.09
CA GLN A 383 22.84 -11.32 -10.24
C GLN A 383 23.11 -9.81 -10.24
N CYS A 384 22.54 -9.08 -9.29
CA CYS A 384 22.70 -7.63 -9.19
C CYS A 384 24.17 -7.24 -8.98
N ASP A 385 24.89 -7.03 -10.09
CA ASP A 385 26.28 -6.56 -10.10
C ASP A 385 26.45 -5.10 -10.48
N TYR A 386 25.32 -4.40 -10.71
CA TYR A 386 25.21 -2.99 -11.09
C TYR A 386 26.06 -2.60 -12.31
N GLN A 387 26.23 -3.56 -13.25
CA GLN A 387 26.94 -3.36 -14.51
C GLN A 387 26.16 -4.01 -15.65
N PHE A 388 26.09 -3.31 -16.78
CA PHE A 388 25.57 -3.89 -17.99
C PHE A 388 26.46 -5.06 -18.46
N ALA A 389 25.84 -6.14 -18.90
CA ALA A 389 26.53 -7.29 -19.50
C ALA A 389 27.37 -6.88 -20.70
N LYS A 390 28.68 -7.02 -20.62
CA LYS A 390 29.61 -6.51 -21.64
C LYS A 390 29.47 -7.16 -23.03
N ASP A 391 29.00 -8.40 -23.05
CA ASP A 391 28.76 -9.19 -24.25
C ASP A 391 27.46 -8.81 -24.99
N ARG A 392 26.52 -8.20 -24.30
CA ARG A 392 25.19 -7.86 -24.82
C ARG A 392 24.91 -6.35 -24.87
N PHE A 393 25.65 -5.58 -24.08
CA PHE A 393 25.59 -4.13 -24.03
C PHE A 393 27.00 -3.56 -24.24
N GLU A 394 27.43 -3.57 -25.52
CA GLU A 394 28.79 -3.17 -25.91
C GLU A 394 29.13 -1.72 -25.49
N ASN A 395 28.15 -0.81 -25.64
CA ASN A 395 28.28 0.58 -25.24
C ASN A 395 26.99 1.12 -24.61
N PRO A 396 26.74 0.79 -23.34
CA PRO A 396 25.49 1.16 -22.67
C PRO A 396 25.26 2.67 -22.61
N GLU A 397 26.30 3.48 -22.40
CA GLU A 397 26.14 4.95 -22.39
C GLU A 397 25.71 5.49 -23.75
N LYS A 398 26.20 4.92 -24.87
CA LYS A 398 25.76 5.31 -26.22
C LYS A 398 24.30 4.92 -26.44
N MET A 399 23.90 3.72 -25.97
CA MET A 399 22.50 3.26 -26.01
C MET A 399 21.60 4.22 -25.22
N LEU A 400 21.95 4.53 -23.97
CA LEU A 400 21.18 5.42 -23.11
C LEU A 400 21.02 6.82 -23.71
N ARG A 401 22.12 7.39 -24.27
CA ARG A 401 22.06 8.68 -24.99
C ARG A 401 21.17 8.60 -26.25
N GLN A 402 21.17 7.48 -26.97
CA GLN A 402 20.31 7.32 -28.13
C GLN A 402 18.83 7.23 -27.71
N LEU A 403 18.51 6.43 -26.69
CA LEU A 403 17.15 6.35 -26.14
C LEU A 403 16.65 7.73 -25.68
N ALA A 404 17.49 8.47 -24.94
CA ALA A 404 17.16 9.83 -24.50
C ALA A 404 16.93 10.79 -25.68
N LYS A 405 17.76 10.72 -26.75
CA LYS A 405 17.56 11.50 -27.98
C LYS A 405 16.23 11.16 -28.67
N ASP A 406 15.83 9.90 -28.65
CA ASP A 406 14.56 9.41 -29.22
C ASP A 406 13.38 9.69 -28.26
N GLY A 407 13.63 10.34 -27.11
CA GLY A 407 12.65 10.75 -26.11
C GLY A 407 12.18 9.61 -25.20
N PHE A 408 13.09 8.69 -24.88
CA PHE A 408 12.82 7.64 -23.90
C PHE A 408 13.68 7.81 -22.66
N HIS A 409 13.06 7.71 -21.52
CA HIS A 409 13.70 7.46 -20.25
C HIS A 409 13.99 5.96 -20.08
N THR A 410 14.99 5.62 -19.28
CA THR A 410 15.38 4.23 -19.07
C THR A 410 15.20 3.83 -17.62
N CYS A 411 14.51 2.72 -17.38
CA CYS A 411 14.37 2.07 -16.08
C CYS A 411 15.18 0.76 -16.08
N LEU A 412 15.87 0.46 -14.97
CA LEU A 412 16.56 -0.81 -14.74
C LEU A 412 15.98 -1.52 -13.52
N TRP A 413 15.94 -2.86 -13.58
CA TRP A 413 15.52 -3.71 -12.47
C TRP A 413 16.67 -4.00 -11.50
N GLN A 414 16.36 -4.21 -10.21
CA GLN A 414 17.26 -4.77 -9.21
C GLN A 414 16.50 -5.29 -7.98
N LEU A 415 17.19 -6.07 -7.14
CA LEU A 415 16.72 -6.59 -5.86
C LEU A 415 17.79 -6.43 -4.77
N PRO A 416 17.45 -6.50 -3.47
CA PRO A 416 18.37 -6.23 -2.37
C PRO A 416 19.02 -7.48 -1.76
N TYR A 417 19.02 -8.62 -2.46
CA TYR A 417 19.52 -9.90 -1.98
C TYR A 417 20.72 -10.36 -2.82
N PHE A 418 21.77 -10.87 -2.16
CA PHE A 418 23.02 -11.24 -2.82
C PHE A 418 23.38 -12.68 -2.51
N THR A 419 23.35 -13.55 -3.52
CA THR A 419 23.75 -14.95 -3.38
C THR A 419 25.24 -15.06 -3.16
N PRO A 420 25.75 -16.18 -2.58
CA PRO A 420 27.20 -16.42 -2.44
C PRO A 420 27.99 -16.37 -3.75
N LYS A 421 27.33 -16.51 -4.89
CA LYS A 421 27.94 -16.40 -6.23
C LYS A 421 28.05 -14.95 -6.73
N ASN A 422 27.38 -14.01 -6.10
CA ASN A 422 27.46 -12.61 -6.49
C ASN A 422 28.84 -12.04 -6.15
N ARG A 423 29.41 -11.27 -7.07
CA ARG A 423 30.76 -10.68 -6.88
C ARG A 423 30.87 -9.72 -5.70
N PHE A 424 29.76 -9.13 -5.26
CA PHE A 424 29.72 -8.25 -4.09
C PHE A 424 29.53 -8.99 -2.77
N PHE A 425 29.20 -10.28 -2.81
CA PHE A 425 28.95 -11.04 -1.59
C PHE A 425 30.10 -10.97 -0.58
N PRO A 426 31.38 -11.19 -0.95
CA PRO A 426 32.49 -11.04 -0.01
C PRO A 426 32.58 -9.63 0.61
N GLU A 427 32.47 -8.58 -0.23
CA GLU A 427 32.49 -7.18 0.24
C GLU A 427 31.36 -6.89 1.24
N ILE A 428 30.15 -7.39 0.97
CA ILE A 428 28.98 -7.21 1.82
C ILE A 428 29.18 -7.87 3.19
N ILE A 429 29.72 -9.10 3.19
CA ILE A 429 29.99 -9.84 4.42
C ILE A 429 31.13 -9.17 5.22
N ASP A 430 32.27 -8.89 4.58
CA ASP A 430 33.46 -8.32 5.24
C ASP A 430 33.17 -6.95 5.88
N ARG A 431 32.30 -6.16 5.27
CA ARG A 431 31.92 -4.85 5.78
C ARG A 431 30.69 -4.87 6.69
N GLY A 432 30.07 -6.03 6.92
CA GLY A 432 28.89 -6.13 7.78
C GLY A 432 27.68 -5.33 7.27
N LEU A 433 27.47 -5.32 5.94
CA LEU A 433 26.38 -4.57 5.31
C LEU A 433 25.04 -5.35 5.28
N HIS A 434 25.02 -6.56 5.81
CA HIS A 434 23.89 -7.48 5.76
C HIS A 434 23.27 -7.69 7.15
N VAL A 435 22.04 -8.20 7.14
CA VAL A 435 21.35 -8.65 8.36
C VAL A 435 22.08 -9.86 8.94
N VAL A 436 22.29 -9.89 10.27
CA VAL A 436 22.91 -11.01 10.97
C VAL A 436 21.89 -11.73 11.86
N ASN A 437 22.17 -12.95 12.29
CA ASN A 437 21.40 -13.65 13.32
C ASN A 437 21.96 -13.36 14.73
N ALA A 438 21.35 -13.93 15.77
CA ALA A 438 21.75 -13.70 17.18
C ALA A 438 23.17 -14.17 17.52
N THR A 439 23.81 -15.01 16.70
CA THR A 439 25.19 -15.47 16.87
C THR A 439 26.20 -14.71 15.99
N GLY A 440 25.75 -13.70 15.24
CA GLY A 440 26.57 -12.91 14.32
C GLY A 440 26.78 -13.58 12.95
N GLY A 441 26.18 -14.75 12.70
CA GLY A 441 26.17 -15.40 11.40
C GLY A 441 25.03 -14.91 10.50
N MET A 442 24.91 -15.50 9.31
CA MET A 442 23.81 -15.18 8.38
C MET A 442 22.50 -15.86 8.80
N PRO A 443 21.36 -15.14 8.75
CA PRO A 443 20.05 -15.73 9.05
C PRO A 443 19.58 -16.70 7.97
N VAL A 444 19.96 -16.46 6.71
CA VAL A 444 19.67 -17.25 5.50
C VAL A 444 20.94 -17.34 4.66
N GLU A 445 20.94 -18.11 3.57
CA GLU A 445 22.13 -18.29 2.72
C GLU A 445 22.53 -17.01 1.99
N ASP A 446 21.53 -16.22 1.51
CA ASP A 446 21.78 -14.97 0.82
C ASP A 446 22.10 -13.84 1.79
N ALA A 447 23.00 -12.94 1.39
CA ALA A 447 23.25 -11.71 2.12
C ALA A 447 22.11 -10.70 1.83
N ILE A 448 21.24 -10.50 2.80
CA ILE A 448 20.15 -9.54 2.79
C ILE A 448 20.69 -8.19 3.29
N LEU A 449 20.67 -7.15 2.46
CA LEU A 449 21.19 -5.83 2.87
C LEU A 449 20.42 -5.27 4.06
N ASP A 450 21.12 -4.76 5.08
CA ASP A 450 20.50 -4.11 6.23
C ASP A 450 20.33 -2.60 6.00
N PHE A 451 19.19 -2.18 5.48
CA PHE A 451 18.88 -0.75 5.25
C PHE A 451 18.61 0.05 6.53
N SER A 452 18.70 -0.55 7.71
CA SER A 452 18.78 0.18 8.96
C SER A 452 20.22 0.65 9.28
N ASN A 453 21.22 0.09 8.58
CA ASN A 453 22.62 0.47 8.68
C ASN A 453 22.95 1.62 7.70
N PRO A 454 23.37 2.82 8.18
CA PRO A 454 23.73 3.94 7.31
C PRO A 454 24.87 3.64 6.33
N GLU A 455 25.80 2.75 6.70
CA GLU A 455 26.88 2.34 5.82
C GLU A 455 26.36 1.53 4.63
N THR A 456 25.41 0.61 4.87
CA THR A 456 24.71 -0.14 3.84
C THR A 456 23.96 0.79 2.89
N VAL A 457 23.22 1.75 3.43
CA VAL A 457 22.50 2.76 2.63
C VAL A 457 23.47 3.51 1.74
N SER A 458 24.60 4.02 2.29
CA SER A 458 25.59 4.74 1.52
C SER A 458 26.24 3.89 0.44
N TRP A 459 26.61 2.64 0.74
CA TRP A 459 27.16 1.70 -0.24
C TRP A 459 26.19 1.44 -1.38
N TYR A 460 24.94 1.17 -1.08
CA TYR A 460 23.88 0.92 -2.05
C TYR A 460 23.63 2.16 -2.93
N GLN A 461 23.46 3.32 -2.32
CA GLN A 461 23.24 4.58 -3.05
C GLN A 461 24.39 4.92 -4.00
N GLN A 462 25.64 4.60 -3.64
CA GLN A 462 26.78 4.79 -4.55
C GLN A 462 26.71 3.92 -5.80
N LYS A 463 26.23 2.65 -5.69
CA LYS A 463 26.05 1.78 -6.86
C LYS A 463 24.95 2.34 -7.78
N ILE A 464 23.83 2.76 -7.23
CA ILE A 464 22.74 3.38 -7.99
C ILE A 464 23.18 4.68 -8.65
N LEU A 465 23.87 5.55 -7.92
CA LEU A 465 24.40 6.81 -8.45
C LEU A 465 25.34 6.60 -9.66
N GLY A 466 26.08 5.48 -9.67
CA GLY A 466 26.91 5.08 -10.80
C GLY A 466 26.09 4.83 -12.07
N LEU A 467 24.90 4.22 -11.95
CA LEU A 467 23.97 3.99 -13.06
C LEU A 467 23.30 5.29 -13.54
N LEU A 468 22.86 6.13 -12.59
CA LEU A 468 22.23 7.42 -12.92
C LEU A 468 23.22 8.32 -13.70
N ARG A 469 24.50 8.35 -13.34
CA ARG A 469 25.55 9.10 -14.06
C ARG A 469 25.80 8.58 -15.48
N GLN A 470 25.50 7.31 -15.78
CA GLN A 470 25.57 6.76 -17.13
C GLN A 470 24.37 7.17 -17.99
N GLY A 471 23.29 7.71 -17.41
CA GLY A 471 22.09 8.16 -18.11
C GLY A 471 20.84 7.33 -17.82
N VAL A 472 20.87 6.43 -16.83
CA VAL A 472 19.66 5.72 -16.35
C VAL A 472 18.76 6.73 -15.62
N SER A 473 17.46 6.70 -15.89
CA SER A 473 16.51 7.68 -15.34
C SER A 473 15.89 7.24 -14.02
N THR A 474 15.64 5.94 -13.85
CA THR A 474 14.99 5.39 -12.66
C THR A 474 15.27 3.89 -12.51
N ILE A 475 14.87 3.34 -11.36
CA ILE A 475 15.12 1.94 -10.98
C ILE A 475 13.81 1.30 -10.50
N LYS A 476 13.54 0.04 -10.96
CA LYS A 476 12.53 -0.83 -10.36
C LYS A 476 13.09 -1.40 -9.06
N CYS A 477 12.36 -1.17 -7.98
CA CYS A 477 12.67 -1.60 -6.61
C CYS A 477 11.90 -2.89 -6.32
N ASP A 478 12.41 -4.02 -6.82
CA ASP A 478 11.72 -5.29 -6.72
C ASP A 478 12.02 -6.02 -5.41
N PHE A 479 11.14 -6.93 -5.01
CA PHE A 479 11.22 -7.68 -3.77
C PHE A 479 11.18 -6.79 -2.50
N GLY A 480 11.85 -7.23 -1.42
CA GLY A 480 11.85 -6.59 -0.11
C GLY A 480 11.05 -7.35 0.95
N GLU A 481 10.39 -8.44 0.56
CA GLU A 481 9.53 -9.25 1.44
C GLU A 481 10.32 -10.29 2.26
N ALA A 482 11.53 -10.69 1.81
CA ALA A 482 12.30 -11.76 2.44
C ALA A 482 13.22 -11.29 3.58
N ALA A 483 12.93 -10.15 4.20
CA ALA A 483 13.67 -9.67 5.36
C ALA A 483 13.53 -10.65 6.54
N PRO A 484 14.64 -11.15 7.15
CA PRO A 484 14.57 -12.26 8.09
C PRO A 484 13.91 -11.91 9.43
N TYR A 485 12.89 -12.66 9.85
CA TYR A 485 12.29 -12.55 11.19
C TYR A 485 13.26 -12.93 12.33
N ASN A 486 14.21 -13.82 12.07
CA ASN A 486 15.27 -14.21 13.01
C ASN A 486 16.51 -13.31 12.91
N GLY A 487 16.40 -12.20 12.18
CA GLY A 487 17.46 -11.22 12.00
C GLY A 487 17.63 -10.30 13.20
N ILE A 488 18.87 -9.86 13.40
CA ILE A 488 19.26 -8.76 14.26
C ILE A 488 19.74 -7.63 13.33
N TYR A 489 19.14 -6.48 13.45
CA TYR A 489 19.36 -5.34 12.58
C TYR A 489 20.18 -4.26 13.27
N HIS A 490 20.86 -3.44 12.49
CA HIS A 490 21.70 -2.33 13.01
C HIS A 490 20.88 -1.32 13.84
N SER A 491 19.60 -1.17 13.56
CA SER A 491 18.67 -0.36 14.35
C SER A 491 18.54 -0.79 15.81
N GLY A 492 19.02 -1.99 16.17
CA GLY A 492 18.84 -2.63 17.47
C GLY A 492 17.47 -3.29 17.65
N LYS A 493 16.58 -3.23 16.63
CA LYS A 493 15.30 -3.95 16.63
C LYS A 493 15.49 -5.36 16.06
N GLY A 494 14.73 -6.31 16.60
CA GLY A 494 14.65 -7.67 16.06
C GLY A 494 13.81 -7.75 14.80
N GLY A 495 13.95 -8.86 14.08
CA GLY A 495 13.23 -9.12 12.84
C GLY A 495 11.72 -9.05 12.95
N LEU A 496 11.14 -9.27 14.15
CA LEU A 496 9.70 -9.11 14.37
C LEU A 496 9.18 -7.71 13.96
N TYR A 497 9.99 -6.67 14.20
CA TYR A 497 9.67 -5.29 13.86
C TYR A 497 10.28 -4.85 12.52
N GLU A 498 11.51 -5.28 12.22
CA GLU A 498 12.22 -4.82 11.03
C GLU A 498 11.77 -5.50 9.73
N HIS A 499 11.17 -6.69 9.80
CA HIS A 499 10.63 -7.37 8.62
C HIS A 499 9.65 -6.48 7.85
N ASN A 500 8.66 -5.92 8.53
CA ASN A 500 7.67 -5.05 7.90
C ASN A 500 8.21 -3.63 7.60
N LEU A 501 9.24 -3.16 8.31
CA LEU A 501 9.90 -1.88 8.02
C LEU A 501 10.89 -1.96 6.86
N TYR A 502 11.34 -3.15 6.53
CA TYR A 502 12.36 -3.35 5.50
C TYR A 502 11.98 -2.72 4.15
N PRO A 503 10.77 -2.95 3.61
CA PRO A 503 10.34 -2.28 2.38
C PRO A 503 10.40 -0.76 2.46
N LEU A 504 9.94 -0.18 3.56
CA LEU A 504 9.96 1.27 3.77
C LEU A 504 11.39 1.84 3.74
N ARG A 505 12.34 1.17 4.42
CA ARG A 505 13.75 1.58 4.43
C ARG A 505 14.42 1.41 3.06
N TYR A 506 14.13 0.32 2.37
CA TYR A 506 14.65 0.01 1.04
C TYR A 506 14.13 1.02 0.00
N ASN A 507 12.81 1.26 -0.02
CA ASN A 507 12.20 2.26 -0.91
C ASN A 507 12.77 3.66 -0.63
N LYS A 508 12.94 4.03 0.64
CA LYS A 508 13.55 5.29 1.06
C LYS A 508 14.96 5.44 0.50
N ALA A 509 15.83 4.44 0.73
CA ALA A 509 17.22 4.48 0.31
C ALA A 509 17.37 4.67 -1.19
N LEU A 510 16.52 3.98 -1.99
CA LEU A 510 16.53 4.10 -3.45
C LEU A 510 15.93 5.43 -3.92
N PHE A 511 14.77 5.82 -3.38
CA PHE A 511 14.09 7.05 -3.79
C PHE A 511 14.97 8.29 -3.53
N GLU A 512 15.60 8.40 -2.38
CA GLU A 512 16.39 9.56 -1.99
C GLU A 512 17.58 9.81 -2.92
N VAL A 513 18.28 8.79 -3.38
CA VAL A 513 19.40 8.97 -4.32
C VAL A 513 18.92 9.38 -5.70
N ILE A 514 17.81 8.81 -6.18
CA ILE A 514 17.23 9.16 -7.49
C ILE A 514 16.67 10.60 -7.46
N ASP A 515 15.91 10.95 -6.43
CA ASP A 515 15.31 12.27 -6.25
C ASP A 515 16.37 13.37 -6.12
N SER A 516 17.40 13.12 -5.31
CA SER A 516 18.53 14.05 -5.14
C SER A 516 19.31 14.24 -6.44
N PHE A 517 19.54 13.16 -7.20
CA PHE A 517 20.20 13.24 -8.50
C PHE A 517 19.35 14.00 -9.51
N ALA A 518 18.06 13.68 -9.66
CA ALA A 518 17.15 14.37 -10.58
C ALA A 518 17.10 15.87 -10.29
N LYS A 519 16.93 16.27 -9.04
CA LYS A 519 16.94 17.68 -8.60
C LYS A 519 18.27 18.37 -8.89
N SER A 520 19.40 17.67 -8.79
CA SER A 520 20.72 18.25 -9.11
C SER A 520 20.88 18.57 -10.60
N GLN A 521 20.26 17.79 -11.49
CA GLN A 521 20.32 18.02 -12.94
C GLN A 521 19.46 19.22 -13.39
N THR A 522 18.40 19.53 -12.65
CA THR A 522 17.42 20.58 -13.01
C THR A 522 17.66 21.91 -12.31
N SER A 523 18.62 22.01 -11.39
CA SER A 523 18.91 23.21 -10.60
C SER A 523 19.25 24.47 -11.42
N ASN A 524 19.64 24.32 -12.69
CA ASN A 524 19.96 25.40 -13.61
C ASN A 524 18.79 25.83 -14.53
N LEU A 525 17.67 25.14 -14.47
CA LEU A 525 16.46 25.43 -15.23
C LEU A 525 15.48 26.21 -14.35
N LYS A 526 14.87 27.28 -14.86
CA LYS A 526 13.84 28.06 -14.15
C LYS A 526 12.52 27.31 -13.91
N SER A 527 12.39 26.07 -14.37
CA SER A 527 11.30 25.16 -14.03
C SER A 527 11.56 24.52 -12.67
N GLN A 528 10.50 24.29 -11.87
CA GLN A 528 10.62 23.49 -10.64
C GLN A 528 11.29 22.16 -10.98
N ALA A 529 12.35 21.84 -10.24
CA ALA A 529 13.09 20.60 -10.42
C ALA A 529 12.10 19.42 -10.31
N GLU A 530 11.94 18.68 -11.40
CA GLU A 530 11.18 17.44 -11.37
C GLU A 530 11.86 16.46 -10.42
N GLY A 531 11.11 15.91 -9.45
CA GLY A 531 11.62 14.94 -8.49
C GLY A 531 11.91 13.58 -9.11
N GLY A 532 12.45 12.68 -8.30
CA GLY A 532 12.66 11.28 -8.67
C GLY A 532 11.38 10.45 -8.64
N ILE A 533 11.48 9.25 -9.20
CA ILE A 533 10.46 8.20 -9.13
C ILE A 533 11.18 6.86 -8.99
N ILE A 534 10.57 5.93 -8.25
CA ILE A 534 10.92 4.51 -8.23
C ILE A 534 9.70 3.68 -8.64
N TRP A 535 9.94 2.41 -8.99
CA TRP A 535 8.88 1.44 -9.28
C TRP A 535 9.00 0.29 -8.28
N ALA A 536 8.28 0.37 -7.14
CA ALA A 536 8.49 -0.50 -5.98
C ALA A 536 7.41 -1.58 -5.84
N ARG A 537 7.79 -2.79 -5.36
CA ARG A 537 6.87 -3.90 -5.11
C ARG A 537 6.31 -3.85 -3.69
N SER A 538 7.15 -4.01 -2.70
CA SER A 538 6.74 -4.09 -1.30
C SER A 538 6.63 -2.73 -0.61
N ALA A 539 5.77 -2.64 0.41
CA ALA A 539 5.55 -1.43 1.18
C ALA A 539 5.06 -1.69 2.61
N TRP A 540 5.19 -0.69 3.45
CA TRP A 540 4.56 -0.54 4.76
C TRP A 540 4.05 0.89 4.93
N ALA A 541 3.37 1.20 6.06
CA ALA A 541 2.93 2.57 6.37
C ALA A 541 4.08 3.57 6.28
N GLY A 542 3.92 4.64 5.51
CA GLY A 542 4.95 5.64 5.22
C GLY A 542 5.64 5.49 3.86
N SER A 543 5.52 4.33 3.19
CA SER A 543 6.12 4.11 1.87
C SER A 543 5.48 4.95 0.76
N GLN A 544 4.29 5.51 0.95
CA GLN A 544 3.64 6.41 -0.02
C GLN A 544 4.48 7.64 -0.37
N ARG A 545 5.43 8.03 0.48
CA ARG A 545 6.42 9.08 0.22
C ARG A 545 7.41 8.73 -0.89
N TYR A 546 7.55 7.45 -1.19
CA TYR A 546 8.55 6.90 -2.10
C TYR A 546 7.84 6.20 -3.27
N ALA A 547 7.18 7.00 -4.08
CA ALA A 547 6.30 6.53 -5.15
C ALA A 547 7.09 6.05 -6.38
N LEU A 548 6.55 5.11 -7.15
CA LEU A 548 5.24 4.47 -7.01
C LEU A 548 5.36 2.97 -6.68
N HIS A 549 4.22 2.33 -6.55
CA HIS A 549 4.13 0.88 -6.33
C HIS A 549 3.24 0.20 -7.38
N TRP A 550 3.45 -1.11 -7.62
CA TRP A 550 2.61 -1.88 -8.56
C TRP A 550 2.04 -3.15 -7.92
N GLY A 551 1.03 -3.76 -8.58
CA GLY A 551 0.23 -4.88 -8.08
C GLY A 551 0.96 -6.21 -7.92
N GLY A 552 2.23 -6.33 -8.35
CA GLY A 552 2.98 -7.60 -8.33
C GLY A 552 2.71 -8.45 -9.56
N ASP A 553 2.83 -9.76 -9.41
CA ASP A 553 2.94 -10.75 -10.50
C ASP A 553 1.56 -11.38 -10.82
N ALA A 554 0.65 -10.60 -11.42
CA ALA A 554 -0.71 -11.03 -11.68
C ALA A 554 -0.80 -12.21 -12.66
N ALA A 555 -1.71 -13.16 -12.39
CA ALA A 555 -2.06 -14.20 -13.34
C ALA A 555 -2.78 -13.60 -14.57
N THR A 556 -2.56 -14.19 -15.75
CA THR A 556 -3.18 -13.77 -17.02
C THR A 556 -4.58 -14.36 -17.16
N THR A 557 -5.47 -14.02 -16.21
CA THR A 557 -6.83 -14.56 -16.06
C THR A 557 -7.83 -13.44 -15.77
N ASN A 558 -9.12 -13.73 -15.90
CA ASN A 558 -10.18 -12.80 -15.47
C ASN A 558 -10.13 -12.52 -13.97
N THR A 559 -9.80 -13.55 -13.16
CA THR A 559 -9.64 -13.42 -11.70
C THR A 559 -8.40 -12.60 -11.33
N GLY A 560 -7.30 -12.73 -12.10
CA GLY A 560 -6.12 -11.89 -11.97
C GLY A 560 -6.42 -10.42 -12.25
N LEU A 561 -7.17 -10.12 -13.33
CA LEU A 561 -7.62 -8.76 -13.64
C LEU A 561 -8.48 -8.15 -12.54
N LEU A 562 -9.46 -8.91 -12.02
CA LEU A 562 -10.32 -8.45 -10.92
C LEU A 562 -9.52 -8.30 -9.62
N GLY A 563 -8.61 -9.24 -9.34
CA GLY A 563 -7.75 -9.19 -8.16
C GLY A 563 -6.86 -7.95 -8.16
N ASP A 564 -6.23 -7.63 -9.28
CA ASP A 564 -5.43 -6.41 -9.44
C ASP A 564 -6.27 -5.15 -9.24
N LEU A 565 -7.47 -5.10 -9.80
CA LEU A 565 -8.37 -3.96 -9.59
C LEU A 565 -8.71 -3.76 -8.11
N ARG A 566 -9.09 -4.83 -7.40
CA ARG A 566 -9.36 -4.79 -5.95
C ARG A 566 -8.12 -4.38 -5.17
N GLY A 567 -6.96 -4.94 -5.51
CA GLY A 567 -5.67 -4.59 -4.89
C GLY A 567 -5.37 -3.10 -5.00
N GLY A 568 -5.47 -2.54 -6.20
CA GLY A 568 -5.25 -1.11 -6.46
C GLY A 568 -6.23 -0.21 -5.72
N LEU A 569 -7.52 -0.57 -5.69
CA LEU A 569 -8.54 0.15 -4.94
C LEU A 569 -8.28 0.10 -3.43
N SER A 570 -7.99 -1.08 -2.88
CA SER A 570 -7.68 -1.27 -1.46
C SER A 570 -6.42 -0.49 -1.05
N PHE A 571 -5.39 -0.48 -1.90
CA PHE A 571 -4.16 0.27 -1.67
C PHE A 571 -4.38 1.78 -1.66
N GLY A 572 -5.19 2.28 -2.60
CA GLY A 572 -5.62 3.67 -2.60
C GLY A 572 -6.38 4.08 -1.34
N LEU A 573 -7.25 3.19 -0.82
CA LEU A 573 -7.96 3.36 0.45
C LEU A 573 -7.03 3.29 1.68
N SER A 574 -5.74 3.00 1.48
CA SER A 574 -4.70 2.98 2.52
C SER A 574 -3.71 4.14 2.40
N GLY A 575 -4.05 5.21 1.64
CA GLY A 575 -3.32 6.49 1.59
C GLY A 575 -2.24 6.59 0.50
N PHE A 576 -2.25 5.70 -0.50
CA PHE A 576 -1.32 5.73 -1.63
C PHE A 576 -1.95 6.42 -2.84
N SER A 577 -1.33 7.50 -3.34
CA SER A 577 -1.87 8.29 -4.45
C SER A 577 -1.64 7.65 -5.81
N PHE A 578 -0.50 6.98 -6.00
CA PHE A 578 -0.06 6.41 -7.27
C PHE A 578 0.10 4.91 -7.18
N TRP A 579 -0.45 4.21 -8.16
CA TRP A 579 -0.39 2.78 -8.29
C TRP A 579 -0.44 2.37 -9.76
N SER A 580 0.15 1.25 -10.09
CA SER A 580 0.15 0.64 -11.42
C SER A 580 0.00 -0.87 -11.31
N HIS A 581 -0.03 -1.55 -12.44
CA HIS A 581 -0.05 -3.00 -12.55
C HIS A 581 0.53 -3.42 -13.90
N ASP A 582 0.77 -4.71 -14.07
CA ASP A 582 1.29 -5.27 -15.29
C ASP A 582 0.14 -5.57 -16.25
N MET A 583 -0.02 -4.74 -17.30
CA MET A 583 -1.13 -4.87 -18.25
C MET A 583 -1.11 -6.22 -18.96
N GLY A 584 -2.21 -6.94 -18.87
CA GLY A 584 -2.37 -8.27 -19.43
C GLY A 584 -1.99 -9.40 -18.49
N GLY A 585 -1.45 -9.09 -17.30
CA GLY A 585 -0.89 -10.03 -16.33
C GLY A 585 0.58 -10.35 -16.62
N PHE A 586 1.26 -10.97 -15.65
CA PHE A 586 2.71 -11.16 -15.64
C PHE A 586 3.14 -12.60 -15.93
N VAL A 587 2.47 -13.60 -15.34
CA VAL A 587 3.00 -14.95 -15.14
C VAL A 587 3.20 -15.75 -16.44
N THR A 588 2.29 -15.59 -17.40
CA THR A 588 2.31 -16.27 -18.70
C THR A 588 2.00 -15.30 -19.84
N ALA A 589 2.32 -15.68 -21.08
CA ALA A 589 1.90 -14.91 -22.25
C ALA A 589 0.39 -14.70 -22.22
N SER A 590 -0.03 -13.42 -22.27
CA SER A 590 -1.45 -13.07 -22.14
C SER A 590 -2.25 -13.47 -23.39
N PRO A 591 -3.38 -14.18 -23.25
CA PRO A 591 -4.32 -14.32 -24.34
C PRO A 591 -4.78 -12.95 -24.86
N GLU A 592 -4.89 -12.77 -26.19
CA GLU A 592 -5.20 -11.48 -26.79
C GLU A 592 -6.49 -10.86 -26.23
N ASP A 593 -7.55 -11.66 -25.99
CA ASP A 593 -8.82 -11.17 -25.42
C ASP A 593 -8.63 -10.57 -24.03
N ILE A 594 -7.91 -11.26 -23.13
CA ILE A 594 -7.66 -10.77 -21.78
C ILE A 594 -6.81 -9.51 -21.84
N TYR A 595 -5.71 -9.50 -22.59
CA TYR A 595 -4.84 -8.34 -22.69
C TYR A 595 -5.58 -7.12 -23.28
N ARG A 596 -6.42 -7.35 -24.30
CA ARG A 596 -7.24 -6.29 -24.92
C ARG A 596 -8.21 -5.65 -23.91
N ARG A 597 -8.88 -6.43 -23.08
CA ARG A 597 -9.77 -5.92 -22.02
C ARG A 597 -9.01 -5.25 -20.88
N TRP A 598 -7.75 -5.62 -20.65
CA TRP A 598 -6.88 -5.03 -19.64
C TRP A 598 -6.33 -3.66 -20.04
N LEU A 599 -6.21 -3.38 -21.37
CA LEU A 599 -5.64 -2.12 -21.88
C LEU A 599 -6.28 -0.87 -21.26
N PRO A 600 -7.63 -0.68 -21.31
CA PRO A 600 -8.23 0.55 -20.76
C PRO A 600 -7.97 0.74 -19.29
N PHE A 601 -7.96 -0.33 -18.50
CA PHE A 601 -7.61 -0.26 -17.09
C PHE A 601 -6.15 0.16 -16.89
N GLY A 602 -5.22 -0.38 -17.66
CA GLY A 602 -3.81 0.02 -17.62
C GLY A 602 -3.59 1.48 -18.03
N PHE A 603 -4.26 1.94 -19.09
CA PHE A 603 -4.12 3.32 -19.57
C PHE A 603 -4.89 4.35 -18.73
N LEU A 604 -5.98 3.97 -18.07
CA LEU A 604 -6.73 4.82 -17.13
C LEU A 604 -6.38 4.53 -15.67
N SER A 605 -5.14 4.10 -15.42
CA SER A 605 -4.46 4.10 -14.12
C SER A 605 -3.54 5.31 -14.00
N SER A 606 -2.99 5.56 -12.81
CA SER A 606 -2.05 6.67 -12.63
C SER A 606 -0.84 6.51 -13.56
N HIS A 607 -0.20 5.34 -13.55
CA HIS A 607 0.94 4.99 -14.41
C HIS A 607 0.59 3.75 -15.24
N THR A 608 1.23 3.63 -16.40
CA THR A 608 0.90 2.62 -17.41
C THR A 608 2.14 1.84 -17.78
N ARG A 609 2.15 0.52 -17.54
CA ARG A 609 3.25 -0.36 -17.91
C ARG A 609 2.76 -1.61 -18.63
N ALA A 610 3.27 -1.83 -19.86
CA ALA A 610 3.23 -3.14 -20.49
C ALA A 610 4.42 -3.95 -19.96
N HIS A 611 4.16 -5.05 -19.26
CA HIS A 611 5.18 -5.90 -18.64
C HIS A 611 4.62 -7.30 -18.37
N GLY A 612 5.45 -8.33 -18.45
CA GLY A 612 5.08 -9.71 -18.21
C GLY A 612 5.78 -10.70 -19.13
N ALA A 613 5.31 -11.94 -19.14
CA ALA A 613 5.81 -12.95 -20.06
C ALA A 613 5.56 -12.55 -21.52
N PRO A 614 6.58 -12.63 -22.41
CA PRO A 614 6.45 -12.19 -23.79
C PRO A 614 5.46 -13.05 -24.60
N PRO A 615 4.81 -12.47 -25.65
CA PRO A 615 4.99 -11.12 -26.13
C PRO A 615 4.14 -10.09 -25.32
N THR A 616 4.74 -8.95 -25.00
CA THR A 616 4.03 -7.80 -24.41
C THR A 616 3.89 -6.65 -25.41
N GLU A 617 4.76 -6.64 -26.42
CA GLU A 617 4.77 -5.66 -27.50
C GLU A 617 3.59 -5.90 -28.45
N PRO A 618 2.73 -4.89 -28.70
CA PRO A 618 1.47 -5.10 -29.42
C PRO A 618 1.64 -5.61 -30.85
N TRP A 619 2.68 -5.19 -31.57
CA TRP A 619 2.95 -5.63 -32.96
C TRP A 619 3.38 -7.10 -33.07
N LEU A 620 3.73 -7.75 -31.97
CA LEU A 620 4.05 -9.19 -31.93
C LEU A 620 2.81 -10.05 -31.66
N ILE A 621 1.69 -9.45 -31.33
CA ILE A 621 0.41 -10.12 -31.05
C ILE A 621 -0.45 -10.16 -32.31
N SER A 622 -0.97 -9.01 -32.75
CA SER A 622 -1.70 -8.86 -34.01
C SER A 622 -1.78 -7.39 -34.44
N GLU A 623 -2.13 -7.13 -35.71
CA GLU A 623 -2.34 -5.78 -36.23
C GLU A 623 -3.51 -5.11 -35.51
N SER A 624 -4.64 -5.81 -35.33
CA SER A 624 -5.83 -5.30 -34.66
C SER A 624 -5.56 -5.01 -33.17
N PHE A 625 -4.70 -5.78 -32.53
CA PHE A 625 -4.26 -5.51 -31.15
C PHE A 625 -3.35 -4.29 -31.07
N THR A 626 -2.46 -4.11 -32.06
CA THR A 626 -1.60 -2.91 -32.17
C THR A 626 -2.43 -1.65 -32.28
N ASP A 627 -3.52 -1.68 -33.07
CA ASP A 627 -4.45 -0.56 -33.22
C ASP A 627 -5.20 -0.26 -31.91
N ALA A 628 -5.68 -1.29 -31.20
CA ALA A 628 -6.36 -1.12 -29.92
C ALA A 628 -5.42 -0.55 -28.86
N PHE A 629 -4.18 -1.04 -28.77
CA PHE A 629 -3.16 -0.52 -27.87
C PHE A 629 -2.85 0.96 -28.17
N ARG A 630 -2.67 1.31 -29.45
CA ARG A 630 -2.43 2.68 -29.90
C ARG A 630 -3.59 3.60 -29.52
N GLN A 631 -4.84 3.19 -29.74
CA GLN A 631 -6.02 3.98 -29.37
C GLN A 631 -6.07 4.28 -27.88
N CYS A 632 -5.79 3.31 -27.02
CA CYS A 632 -5.72 3.51 -25.58
C CYS A 632 -4.56 4.45 -25.17
N ALA A 633 -3.39 4.28 -25.79
CA ALA A 633 -2.25 5.16 -25.55
C ALA A 633 -2.54 6.61 -25.99
N GLU A 634 -3.09 6.80 -27.19
CA GLU A 634 -3.48 8.13 -27.71
C GLU A 634 -4.54 8.81 -26.83
N MET A 635 -5.51 8.05 -26.29
CA MET A 635 -6.50 8.55 -25.35
C MET A 635 -5.80 9.10 -24.09
N LYS A 636 -4.87 8.34 -23.49
CA LYS A 636 -4.14 8.78 -22.30
C LYS A 636 -3.32 10.05 -22.57
N TYR A 637 -2.61 10.13 -23.70
CA TYR A 637 -1.79 11.31 -24.02
C TYR A 637 -2.64 12.54 -24.28
N LYS A 638 -3.80 12.40 -24.90
CA LYS A 638 -4.78 13.50 -25.02
C LYS A 638 -5.31 13.93 -23.65
N LEU A 639 -5.54 13.00 -22.73
CA LEU A 639 -5.99 13.25 -21.36
C LEU A 639 -4.86 13.69 -20.41
N MET A 640 -3.61 13.81 -20.85
CA MET A 640 -2.49 14.10 -19.96
C MET A 640 -2.67 15.38 -19.14
N PRO A 641 -3.28 16.48 -19.63
CA PRO A 641 -3.58 17.65 -18.80
C PRO A 641 -4.54 17.34 -17.64
N TYR A 642 -5.54 16.48 -17.87
CA TYR A 642 -6.44 15.97 -16.84
C TYR A 642 -5.66 15.10 -15.84
N VAL A 643 -4.89 14.12 -16.34
CA VAL A 643 -4.08 13.20 -15.52
C VAL A 643 -3.15 13.97 -14.59
N TYR A 644 -2.42 14.96 -15.11
CA TYR A 644 -1.43 15.71 -14.35
C TYR A 644 -2.07 16.63 -13.31
N ALA A 645 -3.22 17.24 -13.63
CA ALA A 645 -3.99 18.02 -12.68
C ALA A 645 -4.60 17.17 -11.54
N GLN A 646 -5.14 15.98 -11.86
CA GLN A 646 -5.63 15.04 -10.85
C GLN A 646 -4.50 14.49 -9.98
N ALA A 647 -3.31 14.24 -10.55
CA ALA A 647 -2.13 13.84 -9.79
C ALA A 647 -1.76 14.91 -8.75
N LYS A 648 -1.78 16.19 -9.14
CA LYS A 648 -1.52 17.32 -8.23
C LYS A 648 -2.53 17.37 -7.08
N ASP A 649 -3.84 17.27 -7.37
CA ASP A 649 -4.89 17.18 -6.35
C ASP A 649 -4.65 16.02 -5.37
N CYS A 650 -4.28 14.86 -5.90
CA CYS A 650 -4.00 13.66 -5.10
C CYS A 650 -2.84 13.89 -4.12
N THR A 651 -1.74 14.47 -4.59
CA THR A 651 -0.55 14.72 -3.73
C THR A 651 -0.80 15.77 -2.66
N GLU A 652 -1.63 16.78 -2.93
CA GLU A 652 -1.98 17.81 -1.94
C GLU A 652 -2.92 17.30 -0.85
N ARG A 653 -3.77 16.33 -1.19
CA ARG A 653 -4.84 15.86 -0.32
C ARG A 653 -4.65 14.44 0.21
N GLY A 654 -3.62 13.73 -0.22
CA GLY A 654 -3.39 12.33 0.15
C GLY A 654 -4.45 11.38 -0.41
N LEU A 655 -5.04 11.72 -1.58
CA LEU A 655 -6.09 10.93 -2.22
C LEU A 655 -5.50 9.99 -3.27
N PRO A 656 -6.12 8.83 -3.53
CA PRO A 656 -5.71 7.98 -4.64
C PRO A 656 -6.16 8.55 -5.98
N MET A 657 -5.43 8.22 -7.04
CA MET A 657 -5.82 8.57 -8.41
C MET A 657 -6.83 7.57 -8.98
N VAL A 658 -6.67 6.29 -8.65
CA VAL A 658 -7.65 5.22 -8.89
C VAL A 658 -8.47 5.08 -7.60
N ARG A 659 -9.71 5.60 -7.61
CA ARG A 659 -10.51 5.78 -6.39
C ARG A 659 -11.68 4.80 -6.35
N ALA A 660 -11.86 4.05 -5.27
CA ALA A 660 -13.14 3.40 -5.01
C ALA A 660 -14.27 4.45 -4.93
N LEU A 661 -15.45 4.11 -5.43
CA LEU A 661 -16.59 5.06 -5.55
C LEU A 661 -16.92 5.74 -4.22
N LEU A 662 -16.80 5.02 -3.10
CA LEU A 662 -17.06 5.53 -1.75
C LEU A 662 -16.22 6.76 -1.35
N VAL A 663 -15.08 6.99 -2.00
CA VAL A 663 -14.23 8.17 -1.75
C VAL A 663 -14.88 9.45 -2.30
N GLU A 664 -15.48 9.36 -3.49
CA GLU A 664 -16.14 10.50 -4.15
C GLU A 664 -17.62 10.64 -3.75
N PHE A 665 -18.27 9.52 -3.39
CA PHE A 665 -19.70 9.46 -3.09
C PHE A 665 -19.98 8.81 -1.72
N PRO A 666 -19.46 9.39 -0.61
CA PRO A 666 -19.62 8.80 0.72
C PRO A 666 -21.07 8.77 1.23
N ASP A 667 -21.92 9.65 0.70
CA ASP A 667 -23.35 9.72 1.04
C ASP A 667 -24.24 8.80 0.20
N ASP A 668 -23.65 8.09 -0.78
CA ASP A 668 -24.36 7.12 -1.62
C ASP A 668 -24.12 5.71 -1.10
N PRO A 669 -25.16 5.03 -0.52
CA PRO A 669 -24.98 3.68 0.04
C PRO A 669 -24.54 2.65 -0.99
N GLY A 670 -24.88 2.81 -2.27
CA GLY A 670 -24.47 1.92 -3.35
C GLY A 670 -22.97 1.98 -3.62
N ALA A 671 -22.39 3.18 -3.54
CA ALA A 671 -20.95 3.39 -3.76
C ALA A 671 -20.06 2.60 -2.79
N TRP A 672 -20.57 2.28 -1.59
CA TRP A 672 -19.88 1.43 -0.62
C TRP A 672 -19.90 -0.07 -0.93
N MET A 673 -20.69 -0.48 -1.92
CA MET A 673 -20.87 -1.89 -2.30
C MET A 673 -20.06 -2.29 -3.52
N VAL A 674 -19.51 -1.31 -4.23
CA VAL A 674 -18.89 -1.49 -5.54
C VAL A 674 -17.38 -1.70 -5.38
N GLU A 675 -16.84 -2.76 -6.02
CA GLU A 675 -15.42 -3.12 -5.94
C GLU A 675 -14.82 -3.56 -7.29
N ASP A 676 -15.56 -3.32 -8.38
CA ASP A 676 -15.22 -3.78 -9.74
C ASP A 676 -15.25 -2.66 -10.78
N GLU A 677 -15.34 -1.41 -10.32
CA GLU A 677 -15.21 -0.18 -11.09
C GLU A 677 -14.69 0.95 -10.20
N TYR A 678 -14.23 2.05 -10.79
CA TYR A 678 -13.55 3.11 -10.05
C TYR A 678 -13.73 4.49 -10.67
N MET A 679 -13.48 5.53 -9.86
CA MET A 679 -13.24 6.88 -10.35
C MET A 679 -11.75 7.04 -10.72
N PHE A 680 -11.45 7.46 -11.92
CA PHE A 680 -10.15 7.94 -12.33
C PHE A 680 -10.07 9.45 -12.09
N GLY A 681 -9.40 9.84 -11.03
CA GLY A 681 -9.50 11.18 -10.47
C GLY A 681 -10.90 11.45 -9.88
N SER A 682 -11.39 12.68 -10.03
CA SER A 682 -12.67 13.11 -9.43
C SER A 682 -13.86 13.12 -10.40
N GLN A 683 -13.62 12.95 -11.72
CA GLN A 683 -14.62 13.27 -12.74
C GLN A 683 -14.93 12.12 -13.72
N MET A 684 -14.04 11.13 -13.85
CA MET A 684 -14.23 10.03 -14.79
C MET A 684 -14.49 8.71 -14.03
N LEU A 685 -15.52 7.98 -14.40
CA LEU A 685 -15.81 6.63 -13.94
C LEU A 685 -15.36 5.63 -15.00
N VAL A 686 -14.63 4.61 -14.58
CA VAL A 686 -14.11 3.55 -15.45
C VAL A 686 -14.56 2.19 -14.92
N ALA A 687 -15.21 1.41 -15.76
CA ALA A 687 -15.59 0.03 -15.48
C ALA A 687 -14.98 -0.90 -16.55
N PRO A 688 -13.86 -1.59 -16.23
CA PRO A 688 -13.23 -2.53 -17.14
C PRO A 688 -14.15 -3.72 -17.47
N LEU A 689 -14.01 -4.30 -18.66
CA LEU A 689 -14.65 -5.57 -18.99
C LEU A 689 -13.89 -6.71 -18.30
N LEU A 690 -14.46 -7.25 -17.24
CA LEU A 690 -13.82 -8.31 -16.42
C LEU A 690 -14.00 -9.71 -17.03
N GLU A 691 -14.94 -9.85 -17.94
CA GLU A 691 -15.23 -11.10 -18.67
C GLU A 691 -15.29 -10.83 -20.17
N SER A 692 -15.22 -11.88 -20.97
CA SER A 692 -15.35 -11.78 -22.43
C SER A 692 -16.74 -11.24 -22.83
N GLY A 693 -16.77 -10.37 -23.83
CA GLY A 693 -17.95 -9.67 -24.29
C GLY A 693 -17.71 -8.17 -24.43
N ASN A 694 -18.78 -7.42 -24.74
CA ASN A 694 -18.70 -5.96 -24.93
C ASN A 694 -19.63 -5.17 -23.99
N SER A 695 -20.25 -5.82 -23.02
CA SER A 695 -21.16 -5.17 -22.07
C SER A 695 -21.02 -5.74 -20.67
N ARG A 696 -21.37 -4.92 -19.67
CA ARG A 696 -21.45 -5.36 -18.28
C ARG A 696 -22.45 -4.51 -17.49
N MET A 697 -22.89 -5.03 -16.36
CA MET A 697 -23.61 -4.25 -15.36
C MET A 697 -22.64 -3.34 -14.63
N VAL A 698 -23.00 -2.06 -14.47
CA VAL A 698 -22.27 -1.03 -13.72
C VAL A 698 -23.19 -0.33 -12.73
N TYR A 699 -22.63 0.20 -11.66
CA TYR A 699 -23.33 1.07 -10.71
C TYR A 699 -22.94 2.52 -10.95
N LEU A 700 -23.91 3.35 -11.29
CA LEU A 700 -23.71 4.79 -11.44
C LEU A 700 -24.17 5.51 -10.19
N PRO A 701 -23.27 6.17 -9.43
CA PRO A 701 -23.68 7.02 -8.33
C PRO A 701 -24.71 8.08 -8.75
N ARG A 702 -25.52 8.54 -7.81
CA ARG A 702 -26.60 9.50 -8.09
C ARG A 702 -26.13 10.70 -8.90
N GLY A 703 -26.83 10.99 -10.00
CA GLY A 703 -26.55 12.06 -10.95
C GLY A 703 -26.63 11.57 -12.37
N SER A 704 -26.27 12.44 -13.34
CA SER A 704 -26.19 12.10 -14.76
C SER A 704 -24.75 11.85 -15.16
N TRP A 705 -24.54 10.92 -16.09
CA TRP A 705 -23.24 10.47 -16.57
C TRP A 705 -23.22 10.50 -18.09
N ILE A 706 -22.16 11.01 -18.67
CA ILE A 706 -21.99 11.14 -20.11
C ILE A 706 -20.92 10.15 -20.56
N ASP A 707 -21.26 9.28 -21.50
CA ASP A 707 -20.29 8.35 -22.09
C ASP A 707 -19.18 9.12 -22.81
N TYR A 708 -17.94 8.89 -22.41
CA TYR A 708 -16.76 9.56 -22.94
C TYR A 708 -16.57 9.30 -24.44
N GLN A 709 -16.92 8.09 -24.90
CA GLN A 709 -16.69 7.63 -26.28
C GLN A 709 -17.83 8.02 -27.22
N THR A 710 -19.08 7.98 -26.75
CA THR A 710 -20.28 8.14 -27.60
C THR A 710 -21.07 9.41 -27.32
N GLY A 711 -20.86 10.05 -26.15
CA GLY A 711 -21.65 11.20 -25.70
C GLY A 711 -23.05 10.85 -25.17
N LYS A 712 -23.43 9.56 -25.12
CA LYS A 712 -24.73 9.12 -24.60
C LYS A 712 -24.85 9.43 -23.10
N VAL A 713 -26.04 9.83 -22.66
CA VAL A 713 -26.32 10.19 -21.26
C VAL A 713 -27.01 9.05 -20.53
N TYR A 714 -26.57 8.79 -19.31
CA TYR A 714 -27.13 7.79 -18.40
C TYR A 714 -27.44 8.42 -17.05
N GLU A 715 -28.44 7.89 -16.36
CA GLU A 715 -28.81 8.32 -15.00
C GLU A 715 -28.27 7.34 -13.96
N GLY A 716 -28.11 7.78 -12.70
CA GLY A 716 -27.67 6.96 -11.59
C GLY A 716 -28.48 5.68 -11.37
N GLY A 717 -27.86 4.67 -10.80
CA GLY A 717 -28.40 3.33 -10.53
C GLY A 717 -27.66 2.22 -11.26
N TYR A 718 -28.09 0.98 -11.07
CA TYR A 718 -27.54 -0.17 -11.81
C TYR A 718 -28.02 -0.19 -13.25
N GLN A 719 -27.10 -0.32 -14.19
CA GLN A 719 -27.39 -0.37 -15.63
C GLN A 719 -26.47 -1.35 -16.34
N THR A 720 -26.96 -2.04 -17.36
CA THR A 720 -26.13 -2.81 -18.30
C THR A 720 -25.74 -1.89 -19.44
N LEU A 721 -24.44 -1.63 -19.59
CA LEU A 721 -23.88 -0.74 -20.58
C LEU A 721 -22.97 -1.51 -21.54
N GLU A 722 -22.93 -1.05 -22.80
CA GLU A 722 -22.03 -1.55 -23.82
C GLU A 722 -20.77 -0.68 -23.89
N ALA A 723 -19.62 -1.33 -24.03
CA ALA A 723 -18.36 -0.63 -24.28
C ALA A 723 -18.35 -0.03 -25.70
N GLY A 724 -17.67 1.09 -25.85
CA GLY A 724 -17.39 1.68 -27.17
C GLY A 724 -16.22 1.00 -27.89
N PRO A 725 -15.57 1.68 -28.84
CA PRO A 725 -14.38 1.17 -29.54
C PRO A 725 -13.23 0.77 -28.59
N ILE A 726 -13.07 1.48 -27.48
CA ILE A 726 -12.18 1.09 -26.37
C ILE A 726 -12.98 0.14 -25.46
N PRO A 727 -12.47 -1.07 -25.16
CA PRO A 727 -13.22 -2.13 -24.48
C PRO A 727 -13.37 -1.90 -22.97
N ALA A 728 -13.98 -0.79 -22.59
CA ALA A 728 -14.39 -0.44 -21.23
C ALA A 728 -15.55 0.53 -21.25
N ILE A 729 -16.33 0.57 -20.17
CA ILE A 729 -17.29 1.63 -19.91
C ILE A 729 -16.52 2.80 -19.31
N ILE A 730 -16.54 3.94 -20.01
CA ILE A 730 -15.83 5.16 -19.60
C ILE A 730 -16.85 6.29 -19.59
N LEU A 731 -17.18 6.77 -18.40
CA LEU A 731 -18.19 7.79 -18.22
C LEU A 731 -17.60 9.03 -17.55
N VAL A 732 -18.14 10.19 -17.88
CA VAL A 732 -17.77 11.47 -17.28
C VAL A 732 -18.97 12.03 -16.53
N ARG A 733 -18.73 12.49 -15.31
CA ARG A 733 -19.75 13.09 -14.45
C ARG A 733 -20.31 14.36 -15.08
N ASP A 734 -21.63 14.53 -15.04
CA ASP A 734 -22.31 15.77 -15.50
C ASP A 734 -21.74 17.01 -14.78
N GLY A 735 -21.52 18.08 -15.56
CA GLY A 735 -20.88 19.30 -15.06
C GLY A 735 -19.36 19.26 -15.01
N SER A 736 -18.72 18.27 -15.65
CA SER A 736 -17.26 18.20 -15.73
C SER A 736 -16.71 18.98 -16.92
N LEU A 737 -15.56 19.62 -16.72
CA LEU A 737 -14.75 20.25 -17.76
C LEU A 737 -13.40 19.54 -17.83
N ILE A 738 -13.19 18.74 -18.87
CA ILE A 738 -12.00 17.88 -19.01
C ILE A 738 -11.03 18.51 -20.01
N PRO A 739 -9.81 18.91 -19.58
CA PRO A 739 -8.82 19.43 -20.49
C PRO A 739 -8.16 18.31 -21.31
N HIS A 740 -8.08 18.51 -22.62
CA HIS A 740 -7.42 17.63 -23.58
C HIS A 740 -6.28 18.36 -24.27
N ALA A 741 -5.18 17.67 -24.53
CA ALA A 741 -4.09 18.16 -25.37
C ALA A 741 -4.22 17.63 -26.81
N PRO A 742 -3.64 18.31 -27.81
CA PRO A 742 -3.35 17.70 -29.10
C PRO A 742 -2.50 16.44 -28.92
N LEU A 743 -2.70 15.46 -29.81
CA LEU A 743 -1.97 14.20 -29.73
C LEU A 743 -0.45 14.42 -29.86
N ALA A 744 0.28 13.90 -28.91
CA ALA A 744 1.74 13.90 -28.86
C ALA A 744 2.26 12.44 -28.78
N GLN A 745 3.46 12.20 -29.28
CA GLN A 745 4.12 10.87 -29.20
C GLN A 745 4.95 10.69 -27.92
N ARG A 746 5.15 11.76 -27.18
CA ARG A 746 5.92 11.83 -25.92
C ARG A 746 5.32 12.92 -25.05
N THR A 747 5.48 12.79 -23.74
CA THR A 747 4.95 13.77 -22.78
C THR A 747 5.62 15.15 -22.90
N ASP A 748 6.89 15.21 -23.25
CA ASP A 748 7.64 16.47 -23.48
C ASP A 748 7.23 17.23 -24.77
N GLN A 749 6.42 16.58 -25.63
CA GLN A 749 5.88 17.18 -26.86
C GLN A 749 4.43 17.67 -26.70
N ILE A 750 3.84 17.54 -25.52
CA ILE A 750 2.47 18.01 -25.28
C ILE A 750 2.41 19.53 -25.39
N ASP A 751 1.52 20.02 -26.26
CA ASP A 751 1.29 21.45 -26.41
C ASP A 751 0.29 21.96 -25.34
N TRP A 752 0.87 22.41 -24.22
CA TRP A 752 0.14 22.96 -23.09
C TRP A 752 -0.51 24.34 -23.35
N ASN A 753 -0.21 24.97 -24.48
CA ASN A 753 -0.80 26.27 -24.85
C ASN A 753 -2.04 26.12 -25.72
N ASN A 754 -2.25 24.94 -26.32
CA ASN A 754 -3.35 24.67 -27.23
C ASN A 754 -4.25 23.54 -26.69
N LEU A 755 -4.74 23.71 -25.45
CA LEU A 755 -5.62 22.74 -24.82
C LEU A 755 -7.09 22.95 -25.24
N GLU A 756 -7.79 21.86 -25.55
CA GLU A 756 -9.23 21.83 -25.69
C GLU A 756 -9.86 21.59 -24.30
N LEU A 757 -10.68 22.50 -23.81
CA LEU A 757 -11.49 22.35 -22.61
C LEU A 757 -12.85 21.77 -23.02
N LYS A 758 -13.05 20.46 -22.86
CA LYS A 758 -14.26 19.78 -23.30
C LYS A 758 -15.29 19.71 -22.17
N PRO A 759 -16.43 20.40 -22.30
CA PRO A 759 -17.52 20.32 -21.34
C PRO A 759 -18.31 19.03 -21.52
N TYR A 760 -18.63 18.37 -20.40
CA TYR A 760 -19.54 17.23 -20.33
C TYR A 760 -20.80 17.68 -19.59
N ARG A 761 -21.86 17.97 -20.36
CA ARG A 761 -23.08 18.62 -19.87
C ARG A 761 -24.31 17.83 -20.28
N ALA A 762 -25.07 17.37 -19.31
CA ALA A 762 -26.39 16.76 -19.48
C ALA A 762 -27.48 17.67 -18.88
N LYS A 763 -27.38 17.98 -17.60
CA LYS A 763 -28.30 18.84 -16.83
C LYS A 763 -27.59 20.02 -16.15
N ALA A 764 -26.28 19.93 -15.97
CA ALA A 764 -25.50 20.97 -15.32
C ALA A 764 -25.51 22.27 -16.12
N THR A 765 -25.63 23.41 -15.44
CA THR A 765 -25.57 24.76 -16.04
C THR A 765 -24.13 25.24 -16.22
N THR A 766 -23.22 24.76 -15.40
CA THR A 766 -21.80 25.11 -15.39
C THR A 766 -20.96 23.83 -15.37
N CYS A 767 -19.91 23.81 -16.15
CA CYS A 767 -18.90 22.75 -16.09
C CYS A 767 -17.65 23.25 -15.40
N THR A 768 -17.09 22.44 -14.51
CA THR A 768 -15.87 22.76 -13.77
C THR A 768 -14.82 21.65 -13.91
N GLY A 769 -13.55 22.01 -13.83
CA GLY A 769 -12.44 21.07 -13.91
C GLY A 769 -11.21 21.57 -13.18
N LEU A 770 -10.16 20.79 -13.26
CA LEU A 770 -8.85 21.13 -12.71
C LEU A 770 -7.82 21.25 -13.82
N LEU A 771 -6.90 22.19 -13.69
CA LEU A 771 -5.77 22.38 -14.59
C LEU A 771 -4.49 22.63 -13.78
N PHE A 772 -3.43 21.89 -14.14
CA PHE A 772 -2.08 22.08 -13.63
C PHE A 772 -1.09 21.80 -14.75
N LYS A 773 -0.26 22.78 -15.09
CA LYS A 773 0.72 22.67 -16.17
C LYS A 773 2.13 22.49 -15.58
N PRO A 774 3.07 21.88 -16.32
CA PRO A 774 4.48 21.90 -15.91
C PRO A 774 4.97 23.31 -15.65
N GLY A 775 5.57 23.53 -14.47
CA GLY A 775 6.03 24.84 -14.02
C GLY A 775 4.99 25.66 -13.22
N ASP A 776 3.73 25.23 -13.17
CA ASP A 776 2.74 25.85 -12.27
C ASP A 776 3.08 25.57 -10.81
N THR A 777 2.78 26.54 -9.93
CA THR A 777 2.96 26.38 -8.49
C THR A 777 1.69 25.96 -7.77
N LYS A 778 0.52 26.18 -8.39
CA LYS A 778 -0.80 25.94 -7.79
C LYS A 778 -1.75 25.27 -8.78
N LEU A 779 -2.55 24.37 -8.25
CA LEU A 779 -3.67 23.78 -8.96
C LEU A 779 -4.72 24.86 -9.24
N GLN A 780 -5.23 24.92 -10.48
CA GLN A 780 -6.23 25.88 -10.92
C GLN A 780 -7.59 25.19 -11.09
N VAL A 781 -8.66 25.85 -10.63
CA VAL A 781 -10.03 25.47 -10.97
C VAL A 781 -10.43 26.21 -12.23
N ILE A 782 -10.85 25.47 -13.27
CA ILE A 782 -11.34 26.01 -14.53
C ILE A 782 -12.84 25.82 -14.63
N SER A 783 -13.53 26.74 -15.29
CA SER A 783 -15.00 26.69 -15.45
C SER A 783 -15.45 27.26 -16.78
N GLU A 784 -16.58 26.73 -17.30
CA GLU A 784 -17.26 27.17 -18.49
C GLU A 784 -18.78 27.20 -18.30
#